data_26f3e92e2e24805722ab4227bcfcc031
#
_entry.id   26f3e92e2e24805722ab4227bcfcc031
#
_cell.length_a   1.000
_cell.length_b   1.000
_cell.length_c   1.000
_cell.angle_alpha   90.00
_cell.angle_beta   90.00
_cell.angle_gamma   90.00
#
_symmetry.space_group_name_H-M   'P 1'
#
loop_
_entity.id
_entity.type
_entity.pdbx_description
1 polymer ?
#
loop_
_entity_poly.entity_id
_entity_poly.type
_entity_poly.pdbx_seq_one_letter_code
_entity_poly.pdbx_strand_id
1 'polypeptide(L)'
;MRRIGAATYSVFMTEEQTYRPQDDFYRYTNGEWLATHEIPADRPIHGTFHELLDQSELWEKAIAEEAAAGKVPGHNGELIAHLYGIFMDEDAANQAGFSPIADKLTRLRAVTSHDELAALMGTFRYEGIAGLFGSYVGTDAHNSSQHMLDLYQGGISLPDEAYYREEQHREVLEAWEAYVAKLFTLVGTSEEDAMSHARAVREFETQVASFHRDAVTNRDPLLADHPMTWNELREKYPLFPWDLWAKAAKLPLEKIETLNVSHPEFFEGATQLWHNTDLEVLKMWMEHSLIDEYASLLSEDFVNASFEFHGRTLSGTQELRPRWKRGLSLVSSLLGEAMGEIWVSRHFPPANKEIMDGLVRSLLDAYEQALTHCEWMGEETRAQALKKLSTFTPKIGYPDQWIDYSSLHFDSDSLVDAVEAATRFHVQRRWDKLGGPVDRSEWHMTPQTVNAYYDPTMNEIVFPAAILQAPFFDPDADDASNFGAIGAVIGHGFDDQGSRFDAEGNLENWWTDEDRERFEERTKRLVDQYDALTPRDLQGEEPPLHVNGALTLGENIGDLAGLSIAWQAYVARLAQKGLTPQSAPEIDGQSAAQRFFTAWARGWRTAIRREYAKQLLSIDPHSPAEFRCNQIVANMDPFAEAYDVAPGDDLWIAPEERVHIW
;
A
#
# COMPACT_ATOMS: atom_id res chain seq x y z
N MET A 1 -39.47 -0.62 31.34
CA MET A 1 -38.43 -1.43 32.00
C MET A 1 -38.37 -2.80 31.34
N ARG A 2 -37.49 -2.99 30.38
CA ARG A 2 -37.00 -4.30 29.95
C ARG A 2 -35.53 -4.10 29.67
N ARG A 3 -34.65 -4.73 30.48
CA ARG A 3 -33.23 -4.79 30.32
C ARG A 3 -32.93 -5.66 29.09
N ILE A 4 -32.22 -5.10 28.12
CA ILE A 4 -31.56 -5.87 27.07
C ILE A 4 -30.23 -6.28 27.64
N GLY A 5 -30.03 -7.59 27.74
CA GLY A 5 -28.85 -8.19 28.35
C GLY A 5 -27.64 -8.00 27.42
N ALA A 6 -26.57 -7.51 28.00
CA ALA A 6 -25.25 -7.61 27.39
C ALA A 6 -24.90 -9.10 27.25
N ALA A 7 -24.72 -9.53 26.02
CA ALA A 7 -24.14 -10.84 25.73
C ALA A 7 -22.65 -10.79 26.09
N THR A 8 -22.32 -11.28 27.26
CA THR A 8 -20.95 -11.58 27.69
C THR A 8 -20.47 -12.76 26.86
N TYR A 9 -19.63 -12.51 25.87
CA TYR A 9 -18.83 -13.57 25.29
C TYR A 9 -17.79 -14.02 26.31
N SER A 10 -18.15 -15.06 27.04
CA SER A 10 -17.23 -15.85 27.83
C SER A 10 -16.33 -16.62 26.88
N VAL A 11 -15.13 -16.11 26.61
CA VAL A 11 -14.07 -16.92 26.03
C VAL A 11 -13.76 -18.02 27.06
N PHE A 12 -14.15 -19.24 26.74
CA PHE A 12 -13.68 -20.41 27.44
C PHE A 12 -12.15 -20.47 27.26
N MET A 13 -11.41 -20.22 28.31
CA MET A 13 -10.00 -20.60 28.43
C MET A 13 -9.97 -22.14 28.33
N THR A 14 -9.77 -22.64 27.11
CA THR A 14 -9.37 -24.03 26.89
C THR A 14 -7.89 -24.12 27.17
N GLU A 15 -7.45 -25.25 27.74
CA GLU A 15 -6.08 -25.68 28.03
C GLU A 15 -5.05 -25.03 27.12
N GLU A 16 -3.88 -24.65 27.66
CA GLU A 16 -2.72 -24.12 26.90
C GLU A 16 -2.54 -24.95 25.62
N GLN A 17 -3.01 -24.43 24.51
CA GLN A 17 -2.88 -25.09 23.22
C GLN A 17 -1.41 -24.92 22.81
N THR A 18 -0.60 -25.91 23.13
CA THR A 18 0.82 -25.97 22.73
C THR A 18 0.86 -26.31 21.23
N TYR A 19 1.22 -25.34 20.41
CA TYR A 19 1.46 -25.56 19.00
C TYR A 19 2.81 -26.24 18.77
N ARG A 20 2.85 -27.23 17.89
CA ARG A 20 4.12 -27.81 17.44
C ARG A 20 4.69 -26.96 16.30
N PRO A 21 5.98 -26.69 16.24
CA PRO A 21 6.58 -25.91 15.15
C PRO A 21 6.43 -26.57 13.77
N GLN A 22 6.22 -27.89 13.74
CA GLN A 22 6.01 -28.67 12.52
C GLN A 22 4.58 -28.55 11.95
N ASP A 23 3.62 -28.10 12.79
CA ASP A 23 2.22 -28.01 12.37
C ASP A 23 1.77 -26.56 12.16
N ASP A 24 2.19 -25.64 13.01
CA ASP A 24 1.87 -24.21 12.92
C ASP A 24 3.01 -23.38 13.54
N PHE A 25 3.99 -23.05 12.72
CA PHE A 25 5.18 -22.33 13.15
C PHE A 25 4.87 -20.89 13.55
N TYR A 26 3.91 -20.25 12.86
CA TYR A 26 3.44 -18.91 13.19
C TYR A 26 2.90 -18.83 14.61
N ARG A 27 2.03 -19.80 15.00
CA ARG A 27 1.45 -19.83 16.37
C ARG A 27 2.38 -20.44 17.38
N TYR A 28 3.25 -21.35 16.99
CA TYR A 28 4.34 -21.81 17.88
C TYR A 28 5.18 -20.64 18.38
N THR A 29 5.52 -19.70 17.48
CA THR A 29 6.36 -18.54 17.82
C THR A 29 5.57 -17.41 18.49
N ASN A 30 4.35 -17.15 18.04
CA ASN A 30 3.57 -15.97 18.40
C ASN A 30 2.33 -16.27 19.27
N GLY A 31 2.06 -17.54 19.59
CA GLY A 31 0.79 -17.97 20.19
C GLY A 31 0.48 -17.34 21.54
N GLU A 32 1.48 -17.16 22.42
CA GLU A 32 1.31 -16.48 23.72
C GLU A 32 0.88 -15.02 23.51
N TRP A 33 1.54 -14.32 22.59
CA TRP A 33 1.19 -12.93 22.25
C TRP A 33 -0.21 -12.86 21.65
N LEU A 34 -0.53 -13.72 20.68
CA LEU A 34 -1.85 -13.77 20.03
C LEU A 34 -2.99 -14.07 21.00
N ALA A 35 -2.73 -14.91 22.02
CA ALA A 35 -3.72 -15.27 23.03
C ALA A 35 -4.01 -14.15 24.04
N THR A 36 -3.07 -13.24 24.25
CA THR A 36 -3.15 -12.19 25.29
C THR A 36 -3.27 -10.78 24.74
N HIS A 37 -2.98 -10.61 23.46
CA HIS A 37 -2.97 -9.30 22.83
C HIS A 37 -4.37 -8.85 22.44
N GLU A 38 -4.71 -7.62 22.83
CA GLU A 38 -5.94 -6.95 22.43
C GLU A 38 -5.61 -5.92 21.32
N ILE A 39 -6.34 -5.98 20.22
CA ILE A 39 -6.22 -4.97 19.15
C ILE A 39 -6.73 -3.64 19.71
N PRO A 40 -5.93 -2.56 19.68
CA PRO A 40 -6.39 -1.24 20.10
C PRO A 40 -7.71 -0.86 19.44
N ALA A 41 -8.60 -0.20 20.19
CA ALA A 41 -9.95 0.12 19.71
C ALA A 41 -9.95 1.05 18.49
N ASP A 42 -8.88 1.86 18.34
CA ASP A 42 -8.71 2.87 17.31
C ASP A 42 -8.08 2.36 15.99
N ARG A 43 -7.98 1.02 15.83
CA ARG A 43 -7.42 0.42 14.60
C ARG A 43 -8.01 -0.97 14.31
N PRO A 44 -7.96 -1.41 13.06
CA PRO A 44 -8.50 -2.73 12.68
C PRO A 44 -7.47 -3.86 12.80
N ILE A 45 -6.18 -3.52 12.92
CA ILE A 45 -5.05 -4.45 12.91
C ILE A 45 -3.96 -3.96 13.84
N HIS A 46 -3.25 -4.87 14.50
CA HIS A 46 -2.08 -4.56 15.32
C HIS A 46 -1.08 -5.70 15.32
N GLY A 47 0.19 -5.38 15.31
CA GLY A 47 1.27 -6.36 15.30
C GLY A 47 2.63 -5.68 15.27
N THR A 48 3.67 -6.43 14.91
CA THR A 48 5.07 -5.97 14.96
C THR A 48 5.30 -4.66 14.19
N PHE A 49 4.77 -4.54 12.95
CA PHE A 49 4.85 -3.30 12.18
C PHE A 49 4.16 -2.11 12.88
N HIS A 50 3.03 -2.40 13.54
CA HIS A 50 2.26 -1.35 14.22
C HIS A 50 2.90 -0.91 15.53
N GLU A 51 3.64 -1.78 16.21
CA GLU A 51 4.44 -1.41 17.38
C GLU A 51 5.54 -0.39 17.01
N LEU A 52 6.19 -0.57 15.84
CA LEU A 52 7.13 0.40 15.31
C LEU A 52 6.45 1.69 14.85
N LEU A 53 5.29 1.57 14.19
CA LEU A 53 4.49 2.73 13.78
C LEU A 53 4.09 3.57 15.00
N ASP A 54 3.61 2.94 16.08
CA ASP A 54 3.27 3.65 17.33
C ASP A 54 4.48 4.41 17.91
N GLN A 55 5.67 3.82 17.84
CA GLN A 55 6.88 4.49 18.28
C GLN A 55 7.25 5.67 17.37
N SER A 56 7.17 5.50 16.05
CA SER A 56 7.41 6.57 15.07
C SER A 56 6.43 7.72 15.28
N GLU A 57 5.12 7.43 15.44
CA GLU A 57 4.08 8.43 15.73
C GLU A 57 4.36 9.23 17.02
N LEU A 58 4.90 8.58 18.06
CA LEU A 58 5.28 9.30 19.29
C LEU A 58 6.44 10.27 19.06
N TRP A 59 7.39 9.93 18.22
CA TRP A 59 8.49 10.82 17.83
C TRP A 59 8.02 11.96 16.92
N GLU A 60 7.16 11.67 15.96
CA GLU A 60 6.53 12.69 15.11
C GLU A 60 5.68 13.66 15.96
N LYS A 61 4.93 13.14 16.95
CA LYS A 61 4.17 13.95 17.89
C LYS A 61 5.07 14.94 18.64
N ALA A 62 6.19 14.47 19.15
CA ALA A 62 7.13 15.34 19.84
C ALA A 62 7.66 16.46 18.93
N ILE A 63 7.96 16.13 17.66
CA ILE A 63 8.39 17.12 16.65
C ILE A 63 7.29 18.15 16.38
N ALA A 64 6.05 17.70 16.17
CA ALA A 64 4.93 18.59 15.88
C ALA A 64 4.58 19.52 17.05
N GLU A 65 4.59 19.00 18.30
CA GLU A 65 4.39 19.79 19.52
C GLU A 65 5.51 20.81 19.75
N GLU A 66 6.75 20.43 19.47
CA GLU A 66 7.90 21.35 19.55
C GLU A 66 7.85 22.42 18.46
N ALA A 67 7.40 22.04 17.24
CA ALA A 67 7.19 22.99 16.15
C ALA A 67 6.11 24.01 16.51
N ALA A 68 4.97 23.55 17.03
CA ALA A 68 3.88 24.41 17.53
C ALA A 68 4.33 25.34 18.68
N ALA A 69 5.32 24.91 19.48
CA ALA A 69 5.94 25.74 20.51
C ALA A 69 7.06 26.69 20.00
N GLY A 70 7.30 26.74 18.68
CA GLY A 70 8.35 27.56 18.04
C GLY A 70 9.78 27.10 18.32
N LYS A 71 9.95 25.81 18.67
CA LYS A 71 11.26 25.22 18.99
C LYS A 71 11.95 24.50 17.83
N VAL A 72 11.23 24.26 16.74
CA VAL A 72 11.77 23.71 15.49
C VAL A 72 12.02 24.87 14.54
N PRO A 73 13.27 25.26 14.30
CA PRO A 73 13.58 26.41 13.47
C PRO A 73 13.40 26.10 11.97
N GLY A 74 13.18 27.18 11.19
CA GLY A 74 13.13 27.10 9.73
C GLY A 74 11.73 26.84 9.17
N HIS A 75 11.63 26.98 7.84
CA HIS A 75 10.37 26.96 7.12
C HIS A 75 9.60 25.64 7.29
N ASN A 76 10.29 24.50 7.26
CA ASN A 76 9.67 23.18 7.49
C ASN A 76 9.00 23.11 8.88
N GLY A 77 9.65 23.64 9.92
CA GLY A 77 9.09 23.70 11.26
C GLY A 77 7.85 24.60 11.34
N GLU A 78 7.84 25.73 10.63
CA GLU A 78 6.70 26.65 10.55
C GLU A 78 5.51 26.01 9.82
N LEU A 79 5.73 25.30 8.71
CA LEU A 79 4.69 24.58 7.99
C LEU A 79 4.06 23.47 8.85
N ILE A 80 4.88 22.65 9.52
CA ILE A 80 4.41 21.60 10.42
C ILE A 80 3.60 22.19 11.56
N ALA A 81 4.10 23.27 12.21
CA ALA A 81 3.44 23.95 13.30
C ALA A 81 2.05 24.48 12.89
N HIS A 82 1.96 25.11 11.72
CA HIS A 82 0.72 25.68 11.21
C HIS A 82 -0.30 24.58 10.90
N LEU A 83 0.06 23.61 10.06
CA LEU A 83 -0.86 22.54 9.63
C LEU A 83 -1.34 21.71 10.82
N TYR A 84 -0.43 21.27 11.70
CA TYR A 84 -0.80 20.53 12.90
C TYR A 84 -1.66 21.37 13.85
N GLY A 85 -1.32 22.67 14.04
CA GLY A 85 -2.03 23.57 14.93
C GLY A 85 -3.48 23.79 14.50
N ILE A 86 -3.72 24.09 13.23
CA ILE A 86 -5.09 24.31 12.71
C ILE A 86 -5.89 22.98 12.70
N PHE A 87 -5.25 21.85 12.45
CA PHE A 87 -5.93 20.55 12.56
C PHE A 87 -6.36 20.26 14.00
N MET A 88 -5.56 20.63 14.99
CA MET A 88 -5.87 20.39 16.41
C MET A 88 -6.96 21.32 16.96
N ASP A 89 -7.32 22.41 16.26
CA ASP A 89 -8.40 23.33 16.64
C ASP A 89 -9.78 22.75 16.24
N GLU A 90 -10.29 21.86 17.09
CA GLU A 90 -11.58 21.20 16.89
C GLU A 90 -12.77 22.15 17.00
N ASP A 91 -12.67 23.15 17.88
CA ASP A 91 -13.72 24.14 18.05
C ASP A 91 -13.89 24.99 16.79
N ALA A 92 -12.81 25.42 16.16
CA ALA A 92 -12.85 26.13 14.89
C ALA A 92 -13.44 25.27 13.77
N ALA A 93 -13.04 23.98 13.65
CA ALA A 93 -13.59 23.06 12.67
C ALA A 93 -15.11 22.86 12.86
N ASN A 94 -15.56 22.66 14.10
CA ASN A 94 -16.97 22.49 14.43
C ASN A 94 -17.80 23.76 14.15
N GLN A 95 -17.25 24.94 14.44
CA GLN A 95 -17.88 26.19 14.13
C GLN A 95 -18.00 26.45 12.62
N ALA A 96 -17.00 26.04 11.84
CA ALA A 96 -17.00 26.20 10.39
C ALA A 96 -18.03 25.30 9.70
N GLY A 97 -18.32 24.10 10.26
CA GLY A 97 -19.19 23.10 9.64
C GLY A 97 -18.71 22.70 8.23
N PHE A 98 -19.58 22.84 7.23
CA PHE A 98 -19.21 22.63 5.83
C PHE A 98 -18.87 23.93 5.07
N SER A 99 -18.86 25.10 5.75
CA SER A 99 -18.56 26.37 5.09
C SER A 99 -17.25 26.41 4.30
N PRO A 100 -16.18 25.66 4.69
CA PRO A 100 -14.93 25.63 3.89
C PRO A 100 -15.10 25.08 2.47
N ILE A 101 -16.09 24.22 2.23
CA ILE A 101 -16.36 23.65 0.90
C ILE A 101 -17.61 24.25 0.22
N ALA A 102 -18.30 25.20 0.87
CA ALA A 102 -19.59 25.76 0.39
C ALA A 102 -19.48 26.44 -0.99
N ASP A 103 -18.37 27.12 -1.27
CA ASP A 103 -18.15 27.74 -2.59
C ASP A 103 -17.99 26.69 -3.69
N LYS A 104 -17.28 25.60 -3.41
CA LYS A 104 -17.12 24.47 -4.35
C LYS A 104 -18.46 23.79 -4.64
N LEU A 105 -19.28 23.57 -3.62
CA LEU A 105 -20.64 23.04 -3.77
C LEU A 105 -21.50 23.99 -4.61
N THR A 106 -21.41 25.28 -4.37
CA THR A 106 -22.16 26.31 -5.13
C THR A 106 -21.73 26.30 -6.61
N ARG A 107 -20.44 26.25 -6.89
CA ARG A 107 -19.90 26.18 -8.25
C ARG A 107 -20.36 24.90 -8.96
N LEU A 108 -20.29 23.75 -8.29
CA LEU A 108 -20.71 22.47 -8.85
C LEU A 108 -22.21 22.46 -9.17
N ARG A 109 -23.05 22.92 -8.25
CA ARG A 109 -24.51 22.99 -8.43
C ARG A 109 -24.92 23.92 -9.55
N ALA A 110 -24.12 24.97 -9.83
CA ALA A 110 -24.37 25.95 -10.90
C ALA A 110 -23.96 25.47 -12.30
N VAL A 111 -23.29 24.34 -12.45
CA VAL A 111 -22.89 23.75 -13.74
C VAL A 111 -24.12 23.44 -14.59
N THR A 112 -24.06 23.79 -15.90
CA THR A 112 -25.19 23.68 -16.83
C THR A 112 -24.91 22.76 -18.03
N SER A 113 -23.70 22.20 -18.15
CA SER A 113 -23.34 21.29 -19.24
C SER A 113 -22.27 20.30 -18.82
N HIS A 114 -22.18 19.17 -19.55
CA HIS A 114 -21.11 18.16 -19.39
C HIS A 114 -19.71 18.77 -19.59
N ASP A 115 -19.56 19.70 -20.53
CA ASP A 115 -18.29 20.40 -20.78
C ASP A 115 -17.85 21.24 -19.59
N GLU A 116 -18.78 22.00 -18.97
CA GLU A 116 -18.50 22.75 -17.76
C GLU A 116 -18.18 21.83 -16.58
N LEU A 117 -18.88 20.68 -16.48
CA LEU A 117 -18.61 19.71 -15.43
C LEU A 117 -17.23 19.06 -15.60
N ALA A 118 -16.83 18.70 -16.82
CA ALA A 118 -15.51 18.17 -17.08
C ALA A 118 -14.40 19.18 -16.78
N ALA A 119 -14.60 20.44 -17.12
CA ALA A 119 -13.67 21.51 -16.73
C ALA A 119 -13.57 21.66 -15.20
N LEU A 120 -14.70 21.58 -14.48
CA LEU A 120 -14.71 21.62 -13.03
C LEU A 120 -14.01 20.38 -12.42
N MET A 121 -14.24 19.20 -12.98
CA MET A 121 -13.53 17.96 -12.61
C MET A 121 -12.01 18.11 -12.80
N GLY A 122 -11.55 18.78 -13.86
CA GLY A 122 -10.13 19.13 -14.02
C GLY A 122 -9.61 20.06 -12.92
N THR A 123 -10.38 21.07 -12.53
CA THR A 123 -10.05 21.93 -11.40
C THR A 123 -9.94 21.11 -10.11
N PHE A 124 -10.91 20.25 -9.85
CA PHE A 124 -10.95 19.38 -8.68
C PHE A 124 -9.79 18.40 -8.67
N ARG A 125 -9.39 17.85 -9.82
CA ARG A 125 -8.18 17.03 -9.92
C ARG A 125 -6.92 17.77 -9.48
N TYR A 126 -6.79 19.05 -9.81
CA TYR A 126 -5.67 19.89 -9.36
C TYR A 126 -5.74 20.23 -7.85
N GLU A 127 -6.93 20.15 -7.26
CA GLU A 127 -7.20 20.34 -5.83
C GLU A 127 -7.21 19.02 -5.03
N GLY A 128 -6.99 17.87 -5.69
CA GLY A 128 -6.88 16.55 -5.06
C GLY A 128 -8.16 15.72 -5.03
N ILE A 129 -9.29 16.27 -5.50
CA ILE A 129 -10.58 15.57 -5.50
C ILE A 129 -10.62 14.57 -6.65
N ALA A 130 -11.03 13.35 -6.36
CA ALA A 130 -11.18 12.28 -7.33
C ALA A 130 -12.24 12.60 -8.40
N GLY A 131 -12.03 12.07 -9.61
CA GLY A 131 -12.95 12.20 -10.73
C GLY A 131 -13.25 10.84 -11.38
N LEU A 132 -13.75 10.87 -12.62
CA LEU A 132 -14.14 9.65 -13.36
C LEU A 132 -12.97 8.68 -13.58
N PHE A 133 -11.76 9.20 -13.67
CA PHE A 133 -10.55 8.41 -13.88
C PHE A 133 -9.39 8.99 -13.09
N GLY A 134 -8.41 8.16 -12.80
CA GLY A 134 -7.16 8.58 -12.16
C GLY A 134 -6.13 9.05 -13.17
N SER A 135 -5.17 9.84 -12.69
CA SER A 135 -4.01 10.26 -13.47
C SER A 135 -2.80 10.43 -12.56
N TYR A 136 -1.64 9.96 -12.99
CA TYR A 136 -0.39 10.19 -12.28
C TYR A 136 0.77 10.41 -13.27
N VAL A 137 1.89 10.90 -12.78
CA VAL A 137 3.14 11.01 -13.53
C VAL A 137 4.06 9.94 -13.00
N GLY A 138 4.30 8.94 -13.82
CA GLY A 138 5.22 7.83 -13.55
C GLY A 138 6.43 7.85 -14.47
N THR A 139 7.22 6.81 -14.38
CA THR A 139 8.30 6.52 -15.32
C THR A 139 7.70 5.91 -16.59
N ASP A 140 8.18 6.31 -17.75
CA ASP A 140 7.81 5.69 -19.02
C ASP A 140 8.29 4.23 -19.06
N ALA A 141 7.36 3.30 -19.22
CA ALA A 141 7.66 1.87 -19.24
C ALA A 141 8.61 1.45 -20.40
N HIS A 142 8.67 2.23 -21.49
CA HIS A 142 9.55 1.97 -22.63
C HIS A 142 10.82 2.83 -22.63
N ASN A 143 10.89 3.81 -21.75
CA ASN A 143 12.05 4.67 -21.56
C ASN A 143 12.18 5.12 -20.10
N SER A 144 12.73 4.25 -19.26
CA SER A 144 12.86 4.47 -17.82
C SER A 144 13.68 5.71 -17.42
N SER A 145 14.23 6.45 -18.40
CA SER A 145 14.90 7.73 -18.16
C SER A 145 13.99 8.95 -18.24
N GLN A 146 12.70 8.78 -18.60
CA GLN A 146 11.74 9.88 -18.78
C GLN A 146 10.46 9.65 -17.99
N HIS A 147 9.80 10.76 -17.64
CA HIS A 147 8.47 10.73 -17.02
C HIS A 147 7.36 10.81 -18.08
N MET A 148 6.31 10.02 -17.85
CA MET A 148 5.12 9.96 -18.70
C MET A 148 3.85 10.14 -17.86
N LEU A 149 2.80 10.68 -18.46
CA LEU A 149 1.44 10.71 -17.90
C LEU A 149 0.79 9.35 -18.06
N ASP A 150 0.22 8.82 -17.00
CA ASP A 150 -0.65 7.64 -17.04
C ASP A 150 -2.08 8.01 -16.67
N LEU A 151 -3.05 7.48 -17.42
CA LEU A 151 -4.48 7.56 -17.16
C LEU A 151 -5.00 6.15 -16.85
N TYR A 152 -5.72 5.99 -15.73
CA TYR A 152 -6.19 4.69 -15.25
C TYR A 152 -7.63 4.73 -14.75
N GLN A 153 -8.23 3.55 -14.57
CA GLN A 153 -9.60 3.39 -14.09
C GLN A 153 -9.82 4.06 -12.74
N GLY A 154 -11.03 4.60 -12.52
CA GLY A 154 -11.42 5.30 -11.31
C GLY A 154 -12.93 5.53 -11.25
N GLY A 155 -13.38 6.52 -10.49
CA GLY A 155 -14.78 6.93 -10.46
C GLY A 155 -15.70 6.07 -9.61
N ILE A 156 -15.14 5.21 -8.74
CA ILE A 156 -15.84 4.45 -7.72
C ILE A 156 -15.31 4.81 -6.34
N SER A 157 -16.17 4.74 -5.33
CA SER A 157 -15.87 5.12 -3.94
C SER A 157 -15.54 3.92 -3.04
N LEU A 158 -16.02 2.73 -3.39
CA LEU A 158 -15.71 1.49 -2.66
C LEU A 158 -14.37 0.92 -3.14
N PRO A 159 -13.71 0.08 -2.32
CA PRO A 159 -12.32 -0.33 -2.56
C PRO A 159 -12.07 -1.06 -3.87
N ASP A 160 -13.06 -1.79 -4.40
CA ASP A 160 -12.93 -2.59 -5.62
C ASP A 160 -14.29 -2.71 -6.33
N GLU A 161 -14.27 -3.03 -7.63
CA GLU A 161 -15.45 -3.23 -8.45
C GLU A 161 -16.36 -4.34 -7.92
N ALA A 162 -15.77 -5.36 -7.29
CA ALA A 162 -16.49 -6.50 -6.73
C ALA A 162 -17.51 -6.08 -5.66
N TYR A 163 -17.28 -4.98 -4.95
CA TYR A 163 -18.21 -4.44 -3.96
C TYR A 163 -19.56 -4.02 -4.57
N TYR A 164 -19.60 -3.71 -5.86
CA TYR A 164 -20.83 -3.29 -6.56
C TYR A 164 -21.61 -4.45 -7.17
N ARG A 165 -21.02 -5.66 -7.33
CA ARG A 165 -21.63 -6.78 -8.03
C ARG A 165 -21.75 -8.07 -7.22
N GLU A 166 -20.91 -8.28 -6.19
CA GLU A 166 -20.88 -9.56 -5.47
C GLU A 166 -21.80 -9.54 -4.25
N GLU A 167 -22.60 -10.60 -4.10
CA GLU A 167 -23.57 -10.74 -3.02
C GLU A 167 -22.93 -10.66 -1.62
N GLN A 168 -21.69 -11.13 -1.48
CA GLN A 168 -20.95 -11.06 -0.21
C GLN A 168 -20.69 -9.63 0.27
N HIS A 169 -20.68 -8.64 -0.63
CA HIS A 169 -20.44 -7.23 -0.32
C HIS A 169 -21.73 -6.40 -0.22
N ARG A 170 -22.91 -7.02 -0.39
CA ARG A 170 -24.18 -6.29 -0.42
C ARG A 170 -24.44 -5.44 0.83
N GLU A 171 -24.15 -5.97 2.01
CA GLU A 171 -24.35 -5.22 3.27
C GLU A 171 -23.46 -3.97 3.34
N VAL A 172 -22.22 -4.06 2.84
CA VAL A 172 -21.29 -2.93 2.75
C VAL A 172 -21.80 -1.89 1.75
N LEU A 173 -22.29 -2.33 0.58
CA LEU A 173 -22.84 -1.45 -0.45
C LEU A 173 -24.11 -0.72 0.04
N GLU A 174 -24.99 -1.40 0.81
CA GLU A 174 -26.16 -0.78 1.42
C GLU A 174 -25.77 0.25 2.51
N ALA A 175 -24.78 -0.08 3.33
CA ALA A 175 -24.26 0.84 4.33
C ALA A 175 -23.58 2.07 3.71
N TRP A 176 -22.86 1.88 2.58
CA TRP A 176 -22.29 2.97 1.81
C TRP A 176 -23.35 3.91 1.23
N GLU A 177 -24.44 3.38 0.64
CA GLU A 177 -25.57 4.21 0.18
C GLU A 177 -26.14 5.06 1.31
N ALA A 178 -26.29 4.48 2.52
CA ALA A 178 -26.76 5.21 3.69
C ALA A 178 -25.76 6.30 4.13
N TYR A 179 -24.47 6.03 4.05
CA TYR A 179 -23.40 7.01 4.31
C TYR A 179 -23.46 8.18 3.32
N VAL A 180 -23.57 7.90 2.03
CA VAL A 180 -23.72 8.92 0.98
C VAL A 180 -24.94 9.81 1.26
N ALA A 181 -26.08 9.23 1.59
CA ALA A 181 -27.28 10.00 1.98
C ALA A 181 -27.03 10.88 3.22
N LYS A 182 -26.27 10.39 4.20
CA LYS A 182 -25.89 11.15 5.38
C LYS A 182 -25.04 12.37 5.01
N LEU A 183 -24.07 12.20 4.11
CA LEU A 183 -23.23 13.32 3.63
C LEU A 183 -24.07 14.42 2.96
N PHE A 184 -25.00 14.04 2.08
CA PHE A 184 -25.93 15.00 1.46
C PHE A 184 -26.79 15.75 2.48
N THR A 185 -27.27 15.04 3.52
CA THR A 185 -28.05 15.67 4.59
C THR A 185 -27.21 16.72 5.36
N LEU A 186 -25.93 16.42 5.61
CA LEU A 186 -25.02 17.32 6.33
C LEU A 186 -24.72 18.62 5.57
N VAL A 187 -24.85 18.64 4.24
CA VAL A 187 -24.72 19.86 3.42
C VAL A 187 -26.06 20.50 3.07
N GLY A 188 -27.14 20.12 3.77
CA GLY A 188 -28.44 20.80 3.75
C GLY A 188 -29.46 20.21 2.76
N THR A 189 -29.22 19.07 2.16
CA THR A 189 -30.22 18.34 1.34
C THR A 189 -31.29 17.72 2.26
N SER A 190 -32.57 17.71 1.86
CA SER A 190 -33.62 17.03 2.63
C SER A 190 -33.36 15.55 2.73
N GLU A 191 -33.85 14.87 3.80
CA GLU A 191 -33.65 13.41 3.96
C GLU A 191 -34.20 12.60 2.77
N GLU A 192 -35.37 13.02 2.23
CA GLU A 192 -36.01 12.35 1.08
C GLU A 192 -35.16 12.51 -0.18
N ASP A 193 -34.70 13.71 -0.48
CA ASP A 193 -33.84 14.00 -1.63
C ASP A 193 -32.45 13.34 -1.46
N ALA A 194 -31.87 13.37 -0.26
CA ALA A 194 -30.58 12.76 0.04
C ALA A 194 -30.55 11.26 -0.24
N MET A 195 -31.62 10.53 0.15
CA MET A 195 -31.76 9.11 -0.18
C MET A 195 -31.92 8.88 -1.69
N SER A 196 -32.63 9.78 -2.38
CA SER A 196 -32.76 9.70 -3.85
C SER A 196 -31.43 9.95 -4.55
N HIS A 197 -30.67 10.96 -4.07
CA HIS A 197 -29.32 11.29 -4.59
C HIS A 197 -28.34 10.13 -4.36
N ALA A 198 -28.31 9.55 -3.15
CA ALA A 198 -27.44 8.44 -2.82
C ALA A 198 -27.71 7.20 -3.72
N ARG A 199 -28.97 6.93 -4.01
CA ARG A 199 -29.33 5.85 -4.94
C ARG A 199 -28.86 6.14 -6.36
N ALA A 200 -29.00 7.38 -6.85
CA ALA A 200 -28.53 7.77 -8.17
C ALA A 200 -27.01 7.65 -8.27
N VAL A 201 -26.27 8.05 -7.23
CA VAL A 201 -24.81 7.87 -7.13
C VAL A 201 -24.45 6.37 -7.18
N ARG A 202 -25.12 5.53 -6.38
CA ARG A 202 -24.91 4.08 -6.38
C ARG A 202 -25.14 3.46 -7.76
N GLU A 203 -26.25 3.82 -8.42
CA GLU A 203 -26.56 3.31 -9.76
C GLU A 203 -25.52 3.73 -10.78
N PHE A 204 -25.00 4.96 -10.69
CA PHE A 204 -23.94 5.45 -11.55
C PHE A 204 -22.61 4.72 -11.30
N GLU A 205 -22.16 4.64 -10.03
CA GLU A 205 -20.89 3.96 -9.71
C GLU A 205 -20.95 2.45 -10.00
N THR A 206 -22.12 1.80 -9.86
CA THR A 206 -22.30 0.40 -10.29
C THR A 206 -22.05 0.23 -11.79
N GLN A 207 -22.48 1.19 -12.61
CA GLN A 207 -22.18 1.16 -14.03
C GLN A 207 -20.70 1.45 -14.33
N VAL A 208 -20.07 2.40 -13.63
CA VAL A 208 -18.64 2.67 -13.73
C VAL A 208 -17.83 1.42 -13.35
N ALA A 209 -18.15 0.79 -12.23
CA ALA A 209 -17.52 -0.44 -11.75
C ALA A 209 -17.56 -1.58 -12.77
N SER A 210 -18.63 -1.66 -13.57
CA SER A 210 -18.77 -2.70 -14.60
C SER A 210 -17.73 -2.61 -15.73
N PHE A 211 -17.00 -1.51 -15.84
CA PHE A 211 -15.92 -1.31 -16.80
C PHE A 211 -14.54 -1.51 -16.18
N HIS A 212 -14.45 -1.67 -14.87
CA HIS A 212 -13.18 -1.91 -14.20
C HIS A 212 -12.65 -3.31 -14.50
N ARG A 213 -11.34 -3.43 -14.56
CA ARG A 213 -10.64 -4.71 -14.40
C ARG A 213 -10.67 -5.12 -12.93
N ASP A 214 -10.79 -6.41 -12.70
CA ASP A 214 -10.62 -7.00 -11.36
C ASP A 214 -9.19 -6.84 -10.84
N ALA A 215 -9.03 -7.04 -9.52
CA ALA A 215 -7.76 -6.82 -8.82
C ALA A 215 -6.62 -7.70 -9.37
N VAL A 216 -6.89 -8.95 -9.79
CA VAL A 216 -5.86 -9.86 -10.35
C VAL A 216 -5.40 -9.37 -11.72
N THR A 217 -6.36 -9.14 -12.64
CA THR A 217 -6.07 -8.67 -14.00
C THR A 217 -5.35 -7.34 -14.00
N ASN A 218 -5.67 -6.46 -13.04
CA ASN A 218 -5.08 -5.14 -12.92
C ASN A 218 -3.59 -5.16 -12.51
N ARG A 219 -3.08 -6.28 -12.03
CA ARG A 219 -1.67 -6.43 -11.65
C ARG A 219 -0.74 -6.70 -12.84
N ASP A 220 -1.24 -7.12 -14.00
CA ASP A 220 -0.39 -7.42 -15.16
C ASP A 220 0.08 -6.15 -15.87
N PRO A 221 1.38 -5.78 -15.78
CA PRO A 221 1.90 -4.57 -16.39
C PRO A 221 1.82 -4.59 -17.93
N LEU A 222 1.77 -5.77 -18.56
CA LEU A 222 1.61 -5.88 -20.02
C LEU A 222 0.19 -5.52 -20.46
N LEU A 223 -0.80 -5.80 -19.62
CA LEU A 223 -2.19 -5.43 -19.87
C LEU A 223 -2.46 -3.94 -19.59
N ALA A 224 -1.56 -3.28 -18.87
CA ALA A 224 -1.65 -1.85 -18.58
C ALA A 224 -0.86 -0.97 -19.56
N ASP A 225 -0.17 -1.56 -20.52
CA ASP A 225 0.74 -0.85 -21.43
C ASP A 225 0.07 -0.49 -22.77
N HIS A 226 -0.44 0.75 -22.87
CA HIS A 226 -1.12 1.26 -24.07
C HIS A 226 -0.70 2.71 -24.34
N PRO A 227 0.54 2.95 -24.77
CA PRO A 227 1.02 4.29 -25.08
C PRO A 227 0.30 4.86 -26.29
N MET A 228 -0.05 6.15 -26.22
CA MET A 228 -0.65 6.90 -27.32
C MET A 228 -0.36 8.39 -27.20
N THR A 229 -0.57 9.13 -28.27
CA THR A 229 -0.50 10.59 -28.27
C THR A 229 -1.80 11.20 -27.71
N TRP A 230 -1.75 12.46 -27.29
CA TRP A 230 -2.95 13.20 -26.86
C TRP A 230 -4.02 13.29 -27.97
N ASN A 231 -3.60 13.36 -29.22
CA ASN A 231 -4.53 13.38 -30.36
C ASN A 231 -5.23 12.03 -30.54
N GLU A 232 -4.49 10.92 -30.45
CA GLU A 232 -5.07 9.58 -30.49
C GLU A 232 -6.04 9.34 -29.35
N LEU A 233 -5.74 9.80 -28.12
CA LEU A 233 -6.67 9.76 -26.99
C LEU A 233 -8.00 10.42 -27.34
N ARG A 234 -7.96 11.65 -27.87
CA ARG A 234 -9.17 12.40 -28.25
C ARG A 234 -9.96 11.75 -29.40
N GLU A 235 -9.26 11.19 -30.37
CA GLU A 235 -9.89 10.50 -31.51
C GLU A 235 -10.52 9.18 -31.05
N LYS A 236 -9.88 8.45 -30.17
CA LYS A 236 -10.34 7.16 -29.66
C LYS A 236 -11.51 7.30 -28.69
N TYR A 237 -11.47 8.32 -27.83
CA TYR A 237 -12.50 8.56 -26.80
C TYR A 237 -13.13 9.97 -26.95
N PRO A 238 -13.84 10.25 -28.06
CA PRO A 238 -14.28 11.62 -28.40
C PRO A 238 -15.44 12.14 -27.56
N LEU A 239 -16.07 11.29 -26.73
CA LEU A 239 -17.25 11.63 -25.92
C LEU A 239 -16.93 12.33 -24.60
N PHE A 240 -15.64 12.42 -24.23
CA PHE A 240 -15.20 13.17 -23.08
C PHE A 240 -14.42 14.43 -23.52
N PRO A 241 -14.67 15.61 -22.92
CA PRO A 241 -14.02 16.86 -23.35
C PRO A 241 -12.61 17.03 -22.76
N TRP A 242 -11.66 16.21 -23.22
CA TRP A 242 -10.28 16.10 -22.74
C TRP A 242 -9.53 17.41 -22.60
N ASP A 243 -9.62 18.29 -23.62
CA ASP A 243 -8.89 19.56 -23.62
C ASP A 243 -9.40 20.54 -22.55
N LEU A 244 -10.71 20.51 -22.25
CA LEU A 244 -11.30 21.34 -21.20
C LEU A 244 -10.86 20.84 -19.82
N TRP A 245 -10.89 19.54 -19.62
CA TRP A 245 -10.41 18.91 -18.39
C TRP A 245 -8.91 19.19 -18.17
N ALA A 246 -8.06 18.91 -19.15
CA ALA A 246 -6.62 19.08 -19.06
C ALA A 246 -6.22 20.53 -18.76
N LYS A 247 -6.85 21.49 -19.45
CA LYS A 247 -6.62 22.91 -19.24
C LYS A 247 -6.97 23.31 -17.80
N ALA A 248 -8.10 22.84 -17.28
CA ALA A 248 -8.53 23.17 -15.93
C ALA A 248 -7.68 22.48 -14.86
N ALA A 249 -7.20 21.25 -15.12
CA ALA A 249 -6.23 20.53 -14.31
C ALA A 249 -4.81 21.13 -14.37
N LYS A 250 -4.59 22.15 -15.18
CA LYS A 250 -3.28 22.79 -15.45
C LYS A 250 -2.24 21.80 -15.99
N LEU A 251 -2.69 20.77 -16.70
CA LEU A 251 -1.81 19.78 -17.30
C LEU A 251 -0.99 20.43 -18.43
N PRO A 252 0.35 20.34 -18.43
CA PRO A 252 1.21 20.97 -19.43
C PRO A 252 1.25 20.12 -20.73
N LEU A 253 0.20 20.20 -21.54
CA LEU A 253 0.03 19.38 -22.75
C LEU A 253 1.22 19.50 -23.72
N GLU A 254 1.92 20.63 -23.73
CA GLU A 254 3.10 20.86 -24.55
C GLU A 254 4.30 19.99 -24.16
N LYS A 255 4.29 19.40 -22.95
CA LYS A 255 5.31 18.46 -22.47
C LYS A 255 4.96 17.00 -22.72
N ILE A 256 3.74 16.71 -23.16
CA ILE A 256 3.24 15.35 -23.35
C ILE A 256 3.41 14.96 -24.82
N GLU A 257 4.46 14.22 -25.13
CA GLU A 257 4.65 13.60 -26.43
C GLU A 257 3.76 12.36 -26.56
N THR A 258 3.85 11.48 -25.56
CA THR A 258 3.01 10.29 -25.36
C THR A 258 2.48 10.25 -23.94
N LEU A 259 1.38 9.53 -23.76
CA LEU A 259 0.81 9.18 -22.47
C LEU A 259 0.43 7.69 -22.50
N ASN A 260 0.31 7.08 -21.35
CA ASN A 260 -0.23 5.73 -21.25
C ASN A 260 -1.72 5.77 -20.85
N VAL A 261 -2.51 4.83 -21.39
CA VAL A 261 -3.90 4.58 -21.01
C VAL A 261 -3.98 3.15 -20.48
N SER A 262 -3.83 2.97 -19.19
CA SER A 262 -3.71 1.64 -18.58
C SER A 262 -4.92 0.73 -18.80
N HIS A 263 -6.12 1.30 -19.00
CA HIS A 263 -7.38 0.56 -19.07
C HIS A 263 -8.23 1.02 -20.26
N PRO A 264 -7.87 0.66 -21.51
CA PRO A 264 -8.59 1.13 -22.73
C PRO A 264 -10.08 0.82 -22.71
N GLU A 265 -10.47 -0.37 -22.24
CA GLU A 265 -11.86 -0.82 -22.14
C GLU A 265 -12.66 -0.01 -21.12
N PHE A 266 -12.03 0.38 -20.02
CA PHE A 266 -12.65 1.30 -19.05
C PHE A 266 -12.95 2.65 -19.71
N PHE A 267 -11.98 3.24 -20.39
CA PHE A 267 -12.17 4.55 -21.04
C PHE A 267 -13.22 4.52 -22.13
N GLU A 268 -13.35 3.42 -22.87
CA GLU A 268 -14.42 3.24 -23.86
C GLU A 268 -15.80 3.27 -23.18
N GLY A 269 -15.99 2.47 -22.13
CA GLY A 269 -17.26 2.41 -21.39
C GLY A 269 -17.54 3.68 -20.58
N ALA A 270 -16.58 4.15 -19.80
CA ALA A 270 -16.76 5.28 -18.90
C ALA A 270 -17.03 6.62 -19.64
N THR A 271 -16.35 6.89 -20.76
CA THR A 271 -16.59 8.10 -21.53
C THR A 271 -17.94 8.08 -22.24
N GLN A 272 -18.40 6.91 -22.67
CA GLN A 272 -19.76 6.74 -23.20
C GLN A 272 -20.82 6.91 -22.11
N LEU A 273 -20.58 6.34 -20.93
CA LEU A 273 -21.45 6.52 -19.76
C LEU A 273 -21.55 8.00 -19.37
N TRP A 274 -20.41 8.69 -19.25
CA TRP A 274 -20.36 10.14 -19.01
C TRP A 274 -21.26 10.93 -19.95
N HIS A 275 -21.13 10.69 -21.26
CA HIS A 275 -21.90 11.39 -22.28
C HIS A 275 -23.42 11.14 -22.19
N ASN A 276 -23.82 9.91 -21.86
CA ASN A 276 -25.22 9.49 -21.87
C ASN A 276 -25.94 9.69 -20.53
N THR A 277 -25.21 9.93 -19.43
CA THR A 277 -25.79 10.13 -18.11
C THR A 277 -26.35 11.54 -17.99
N ASP A 278 -27.50 11.65 -17.33
CA ASP A 278 -28.10 12.95 -17.02
C ASP A 278 -27.12 13.82 -16.20
N LEU A 279 -27.02 15.10 -16.57
CA LEU A 279 -26.09 16.04 -15.94
C LEU A 279 -26.32 16.14 -14.40
N GLU A 280 -27.56 16.07 -13.95
CA GLU A 280 -27.86 16.17 -12.51
C GLU A 280 -27.35 14.93 -11.77
N VAL A 281 -27.36 13.75 -12.37
CA VAL A 281 -26.76 12.54 -11.78
C VAL A 281 -25.25 12.68 -11.65
N LEU A 282 -24.58 13.16 -12.70
CA LEU A 282 -23.13 13.40 -12.65
C LEU A 282 -22.75 14.47 -11.62
N LYS A 283 -23.58 15.49 -11.44
CA LYS A 283 -23.40 16.52 -10.39
C LYS A 283 -23.56 15.92 -9.01
N MET A 284 -24.55 15.07 -8.78
CA MET A 284 -24.73 14.37 -7.49
C MET A 284 -23.52 13.49 -7.17
N TRP A 285 -23.04 12.74 -8.16
CA TRP A 285 -21.84 11.92 -8.00
C TRP A 285 -20.60 12.76 -7.66
N MET A 286 -20.33 13.85 -8.40
CA MET A 286 -19.23 14.77 -8.11
C MET A 286 -19.40 15.48 -6.75
N GLU A 287 -20.63 15.79 -6.33
CA GLU A 287 -20.94 16.39 -5.03
C GLU A 287 -20.63 15.41 -3.89
N HIS A 288 -20.98 14.12 -4.06
CA HIS A 288 -20.57 13.10 -3.12
C HIS A 288 -19.05 13.02 -3.01
N SER A 289 -18.32 12.87 -4.14
CA SER A 289 -16.86 12.80 -4.16
C SER A 289 -16.21 14.01 -3.49
N LEU A 290 -16.74 15.20 -3.72
CA LEU A 290 -16.28 16.44 -3.07
C LEU A 290 -16.48 16.41 -1.55
N ILE A 291 -17.64 15.99 -1.07
CA ILE A 291 -17.92 15.99 0.37
C ILE A 291 -17.11 14.91 1.07
N ASP A 292 -17.01 13.73 0.48
CA ASP A 292 -16.29 12.59 1.04
C ASP A 292 -14.78 12.89 1.19
N GLU A 293 -14.16 13.49 0.17
CA GLU A 293 -12.75 13.91 0.20
C GLU A 293 -12.43 14.80 1.41
N TYR A 294 -13.32 15.72 1.73
CA TYR A 294 -13.10 16.66 2.85
C TYR A 294 -13.74 16.22 4.16
N ALA A 295 -14.52 15.15 4.20
CA ALA A 295 -15.30 14.79 5.40
C ALA A 295 -14.45 14.68 6.67
N SER A 296 -13.22 14.15 6.57
CA SER A 296 -12.29 14.02 7.70
C SER A 296 -11.69 15.34 8.19
N LEU A 297 -11.84 16.43 7.43
CA LEU A 297 -11.30 17.77 7.70
C LEU A 297 -12.36 18.78 8.16
N LEU A 298 -13.65 18.40 8.09
CA LEU A 298 -14.79 19.25 8.44
C LEU A 298 -15.19 19.07 9.92
N SER A 299 -16.42 19.46 10.27
CA SER A 299 -16.93 19.32 11.63
C SER A 299 -17.07 17.85 12.07
N GLU A 300 -17.22 17.66 13.38
CA GLU A 300 -17.36 16.34 14.01
C GLU A 300 -18.47 15.48 13.39
N ASP A 301 -19.57 16.09 12.92
CA ASP A 301 -20.65 15.37 12.27
C ASP A 301 -20.19 14.65 10.98
N PHE A 302 -19.33 15.28 10.17
CA PHE A 302 -18.75 14.69 8.97
C PHE A 302 -17.70 13.64 9.32
N VAL A 303 -16.80 13.97 10.26
CA VAL A 303 -15.78 13.06 10.75
C VAL A 303 -16.39 11.76 11.28
N ASN A 304 -17.46 11.88 12.09
CA ASN A 304 -18.16 10.72 12.63
C ASN A 304 -18.91 9.95 11.55
N ALA A 305 -19.55 10.61 10.59
CA ALA A 305 -20.20 9.92 9.48
C ALA A 305 -19.17 9.11 8.64
N SER A 306 -18.03 9.71 8.33
CA SER A 306 -16.94 9.03 7.63
C SER A 306 -16.39 7.84 8.43
N PHE A 307 -16.18 8.02 9.74
CA PHE A 307 -15.70 6.94 10.61
C PHE A 307 -16.69 5.78 10.74
N GLU A 308 -18.00 6.05 10.86
CA GLU A 308 -19.03 5.00 10.96
C GLU A 308 -19.03 4.10 9.72
N PHE A 309 -18.75 4.63 8.55
CA PHE A 309 -18.64 3.84 7.34
C PHE A 309 -17.22 3.26 7.15
N HIS A 310 -16.21 4.08 6.93
CA HIS A 310 -14.84 3.64 6.57
C HIS A 310 -14.12 2.93 7.74
N GLY A 311 -14.32 3.42 8.95
CA GLY A 311 -13.72 2.84 10.14
C GLY A 311 -14.49 1.64 10.67
N ARG A 312 -15.76 1.84 11.03
CA ARG A 312 -16.54 0.83 11.74
C ARG A 312 -17.10 -0.25 10.82
N THR A 313 -17.77 0.14 9.74
CA THR A 313 -18.43 -0.81 8.85
C THR A 313 -17.43 -1.55 7.97
N LEU A 314 -16.53 -0.82 7.31
CA LEU A 314 -15.63 -1.40 6.31
C LEU A 314 -14.46 -2.15 6.97
N SER A 315 -13.87 -1.61 8.04
CA SER A 315 -12.67 -2.19 8.66
C SER A 315 -12.84 -2.69 10.10
N GLY A 316 -14.04 -2.62 10.68
CA GLY A 316 -14.32 -3.12 12.03
C GLY A 316 -13.66 -2.35 13.17
N THR A 317 -13.08 -1.18 12.90
CA THR A 317 -12.48 -0.30 13.90
C THR A 317 -13.54 0.19 14.90
N GLN A 318 -13.25 0.11 16.20
CA GLN A 318 -14.27 0.35 17.23
C GLN A 318 -14.38 1.81 17.64
N GLU A 319 -13.26 2.54 17.63
CA GLU A 319 -13.18 3.94 18.05
C GLU A 319 -12.41 4.77 17.02
N LEU A 320 -12.82 6.01 16.85
CA LEU A 320 -12.10 6.98 16.01
C LEU A 320 -10.69 7.20 16.60
N ARG A 321 -9.67 7.18 15.74
CA ARG A 321 -8.29 7.49 16.15
C ARG A 321 -8.23 8.85 16.84
N PRO A 322 -7.45 8.98 17.93
CA PRO A 322 -7.24 10.26 18.62
C PRO A 322 -6.87 11.39 17.63
N ARG A 323 -7.39 12.58 17.86
CA ARG A 323 -7.20 13.73 16.95
C ARG A 323 -5.74 14.00 16.63
N TRP A 324 -4.85 13.92 17.64
CA TRP A 324 -3.41 14.11 17.42
C TRP A 324 -2.80 13.09 16.45
N LYS A 325 -3.23 11.82 16.48
CA LYS A 325 -2.77 10.79 15.53
C LYS A 325 -3.25 11.11 14.11
N ARG A 326 -4.51 11.53 13.96
CA ARG A 326 -5.07 11.95 12.66
C ARG A 326 -4.35 13.18 12.11
N GLY A 327 -4.03 14.15 12.99
CA GLY A 327 -3.25 15.33 12.62
C GLY A 327 -1.83 15.00 12.17
N LEU A 328 -1.15 14.05 12.81
CA LEU A 328 0.15 13.57 12.36
C LEU A 328 0.06 12.86 11.02
N SER A 329 -0.95 12.01 10.82
CA SER A 329 -1.16 11.36 9.52
C SER A 329 -1.32 12.39 8.39
N LEU A 330 -2.09 13.47 8.64
CA LEU A 330 -2.23 14.56 7.68
C LEU A 330 -0.90 15.31 7.42
N VAL A 331 -0.16 15.64 8.48
CA VAL A 331 1.16 16.29 8.33
C VAL A 331 2.12 15.40 7.54
N SER A 332 2.20 14.10 7.87
CA SER A 332 3.10 13.17 7.18
C SER A 332 2.67 12.91 5.73
N SER A 333 1.39 12.99 5.39
CA SER A 333 0.91 12.87 3.99
C SER A 333 1.25 14.08 3.13
N LEU A 334 1.22 15.29 3.70
CA LEU A 334 1.40 16.55 2.96
C LEU A 334 2.80 17.16 3.10
N LEU A 335 3.46 16.94 4.23
CA LEU A 335 4.78 17.50 4.57
C LEU A 335 5.75 16.39 4.97
N GLY A 336 5.62 15.21 4.36
CA GLY A 336 6.27 13.98 4.81
C GLY A 336 7.78 14.07 4.85
N GLU A 337 8.45 14.65 3.85
CA GLU A 337 9.91 14.81 3.88
C GLU A 337 10.35 15.96 4.81
N ALA A 338 9.52 17.00 4.99
CA ALA A 338 9.80 18.04 5.98
C ALA A 338 9.81 17.47 7.41
N MET A 339 8.86 16.57 7.71
CA MET A 339 8.84 15.81 8.97
C MET A 339 10.01 14.82 9.02
N GLY A 340 10.26 14.10 7.93
CA GLY A 340 11.29 13.06 7.80
C GLY A 340 12.70 13.57 8.04
N GLU A 341 13.07 14.75 7.52
CA GLU A 341 14.36 15.39 7.74
C GLU A 341 14.66 15.60 9.23
N ILE A 342 13.65 16.12 9.96
CA ILE A 342 13.78 16.37 11.39
C ILE A 342 13.82 15.04 12.16
N TRP A 343 12.96 14.10 11.80
CA TRP A 343 12.86 12.77 12.39
C TRP A 343 14.18 12.00 12.28
N VAL A 344 14.78 11.95 11.08
CA VAL A 344 16.06 11.28 10.82
C VAL A 344 17.19 11.89 11.65
N SER A 345 17.26 13.23 11.70
CA SER A 345 18.29 13.92 12.46
C SER A 345 18.32 13.57 13.95
N ARG A 346 17.19 13.08 14.48
CA ARG A 346 17.03 12.76 15.90
C ARG A 346 17.06 11.27 16.20
N HIS A 347 16.56 10.43 15.28
CA HIS A 347 16.21 9.04 15.60
C HIS A 347 16.92 7.98 14.75
N PHE A 348 17.66 8.38 13.70
CA PHE A 348 18.39 7.44 12.86
C PHE A 348 19.90 7.70 12.84
N PRO A 349 20.69 6.97 13.65
CA PRO A 349 22.15 7.14 13.67
C PRO A 349 22.79 6.77 12.32
N PRO A 350 23.73 7.54 11.78
CA PRO A 350 24.42 7.22 10.51
C PRO A 350 25.08 5.83 10.50
N ALA A 351 25.53 5.32 11.66
CA ALA A 351 26.13 4.00 11.78
C ALA A 351 25.16 2.87 11.40
N ASN A 352 23.86 3.04 11.63
CA ASN A 352 22.83 2.05 11.23
C ASN A 352 22.75 1.93 9.71
N LYS A 353 22.91 3.05 8.98
CA LYS A 353 22.97 3.04 7.51
C LYS A 353 24.12 2.18 7.00
N GLU A 354 25.33 2.32 7.59
CA GLU A 354 26.53 1.56 7.19
C GLU A 354 26.38 0.04 7.46
N ILE A 355 25.81 -0.34 8.61
CA ILE A 355 25.59 -1.75 8.96
C ILE A 355 24.57 -2.36 8.03
N MET A 356 23.46 -1.66 7.79
CA MET A 356 22.42 -2.12 6.88
C MET A 356 22.92 -2.25 5.43
N ASP A 357 23.72 -1.29 4.96
CA ASP A 357 24.36 -1.35 3.64
C ASP A 357 25.23 -2.62 3.49
N GLY A 358 25.97 -2.99 4.54
CA GLY A 358 26.74 -4.23 4.59
C GLY A 358 25.85 -5.49 4.55
N LEU A 359 24.67 -5.46 5.16
CA LEU A 359 23.70 -6.55 5.13
C LEU A 359 23.09 -6.68 3.73
N VAL A 360 22.63 -5.58 3.13
CA VAL A 360 22.07 -5.57 1.77
C VAL A 360 23.06 -6.08 0.74
N ARG A 361 24.34 -5.67 0.83
CA ARG A 361 25.39 -6.23 -0.04
C ARG A 361 25.54 -7.75 0.11
N SER A 362 25.47 -8.26 1.34
CA SER A 362 25.53 -9.72 1.57
C SER A 362 24.33 -10.44 0.95
N LEU A 363 23.16 -9.82 0.94
CA LEU A 363 21.97 -10.33 0.26
C LEU A 363 22.15 -10.33 -1.27
N LEU A 364 22.67 -9.23 -1.84
CA LEU A 364 22.94 -9.15 -3.29
C LEU A 364 23.98 -10.17 -3.73
N ASP A 365 25.08 -10.36 -2.96
CA ASP A 365 26.10 -11.38 -3.22
C ASP A 365 25.50 -12.79 -3.21
N ALA A 366 24.62 -13.07 -2.26
CA ALA A 366 23.92 -14.37 -2.19
C ALA A 366 22.96 -14.55 -3.37
N TYR A 367 22.27 -13.51 -3.79
CA TYR A 367 21.39 -13.53 -4.94
C TYR A 367 22.17 -13.79 -6.25
N GLU A 368 23.33 -13.15 -6.41
CA GLU A 368 24.22 -13.41 -7.55
C GLU A 368 24.64 -14.89 -7.60
N GLN A 369 24.98 -15.48 -6.45
CA GLN A 369 25.32 -16.90 -6.37
C GLN A 369 24.11 -17.80 -6.71
N ALA A 370 22.92 -17.49 -6.20
CA ALA A 370 21.70 -18.22 -6.49
C ALA A 370 21.38 -18.23 -8.00
N LEU A 371 21.38 -17.04 -8.63
CA LEU A 371 21.14 -16.91 -10.07
C LEU A 371 22.22 -17.61 -10.90
N THR A 372 23.51 -17.52 -10.48
CA THR A 372 24.62 -18.16 -11.18
C THR A 372 24.47 -19.68 -11.21
N HIS A 373 23.94 -20.28 -10.14
CA HIS A 373 23.78 -21.74 -10.01
C HIS A 373 22.35 -22.22 -10.27
N CYS A 374 21.45 -21.34 -10.72
CA CYS A 374 20.06 -21.70 -11.01
C CYS A 374 19.99 -22.69 -12.17
N GLU A 375 19.65 -23.97 -11.87
CA GLU A 375 19.71 -25.07 -12.83
C GLU A 375 18.62 -25.04 -13.91
N TRP A 376 17.45 -24.47 -13.57
CA TRP A 376 16.33 -24.44 -14.50
C TRP A 376 16.40 -23.29 -15.52
N MET A 377 17.23 -22.27 -15.25
CA MET A 377 17.39 -21.09 -16.08
C MET A 377 18.50 -21.29 -17.13
N GLY A 378 18.20 -21.04 -18.39
CA GLY A 378 19.17 -21.09 -19.49
C GLY A 378 20.23 -20.00 -19.39
N GLU A 379 21.32 -20.15 -20.17
CA GLU A 379 22.46 -19.21 -20.13
C GLU A 379 22.06 -17.78 -20.54
N GLU A 380 21.18 -17.63 -21.52
CA GLU A 380 20.76 -16.32 -22.03
C GLU A 380 19.95 -15.55 -20.98
N THR A 381 18.90 -16.16 -20.43
CA THR A 381 18.09 -15.57 -19.36
C THR A 381 18.92 -15.28 -18.11
N ARG A 382 19.80 -16.23 -17.73
CA ARG A 382 20.71 -16.05 -16.58
C ARG A 382 21.63 -14.85 -16.75
N ALA A 383 22.19 -14.63 -17.95
CA ALA A 383 23.03 -13.48 -18.22
C ALA A 383 22.29 -12.16 -18.05
N GLN A 384 21.03 -12.09 -18.49
CA GLN A 384 20.17 -10.92 -18.31
C GLN A 384 19.77 -10.72 -16.84
N ALA A 385 19.43 -11.80 -16.13
CA ALA A 385 19.13 -11.74 -14.69
C ALA A 385 20.33 -11.21 -13.88
N LEU A 386 21.53 -11.69 -14.14
CA LEU A 386 22.75 -11.19 -13.50
C LEU A 386 23.06 -9.75 -13.89
N LYS A 387 22.82 -9.35 -15.15
CA LYS A 387 22.90 -7.95 -15.57
C LYS A 387 21.93 -7.09 -14.77
N LYS A 388 20.65 -7.50 -14.66
CA LYS A 388 19.64 -6.77 -13.88
C LYS A 388 20.05 -6.66 -12.41
N LEU A 389 20.52 -7.74 -11.79
CA LEU A 389 20.98 -7.70 -10.40
C LEU A 389 22.17 -6.74 -10.22
N SER A 390 23.09 -6.65 -11.20
CA SER A 390 24.24 -5.75 -11.14
C SER A 390 23.88 -4.27 -11.19
N THR A 391 22.67 -3.92 -11.63
CA THR A 391 22.16 -2.54 -11.69
C THR A 391 21.18 -2.22 -10.56
N PHE A 392 20.94 -3.16 -9.63
CA PHE A 392 20.14 -2.87 -8.43
C PHE A 392 20.72 -1.71 -7.63
N THR A 393 19.87 -0.77 -7.29
CA THR A 393 20.24 0.40 -6.51
C THR A 393 19.62 0.33 -5.12
N PRO A 394 20.38 -0.01 -4.06
CA PRO A 394 19.86 0.05 -2.71
C PRO A 394 19.82 1.50 -2.20
N LYS A 395 18.68 1.88 -1.62
CA LYS A 395 18.45 3.14 -0.92
C LYS A 395 18.14 2.85 0.53
N ILE A 396 18.94 3.38 1.46
CA ILE A 396 18.88 2.99 2.88
C ILE A 396 18.72 4.24 3.75
N GLY A 397 17.67 4.21 4.57
CA GLY A 397 17.41 5.19 5.63
C GLY A 397 16.64 6.42 5.15
N TYR A 398 17.23 7.25 4.33
CA TYR A 398 16.65 8.54 3.92
C TYR A 398 17.27 9.07 2.61
N PRO A 399 16.56 9.97 1.88
CA PRO A 399 17.06 10.55 0.63
C PRO A 399 18.24 11.49 0.86
N ASP A 400 19.14 11.58 -0.11
CA ASP A 400 20.27 12.52 -0.08
C ASP A 400 19.83 13.96 -0.38
N GLN A 401 18.69 14.14 -1.04
CA GLN A 401 18.08 15.43 -1.35
C GLN A 401 16.63 15.45 -0.89
N TRP A 402 16.27 16.47 -0.10
CA TRP A 402 14.94 16.66 0.43
C TRP A 402 14.07 17.49 -0.52
N ILE A 403 12.76 17.29 -0.47
CA ILE A 403 11.81 18.15 -1.19
C ILE A 403 11.96 19.59 -0.68
N ASP A 404 12.13 20.53 -1.60
CA ASP A 404 12.15 21.96 -1.28
C ASP A 404 10.73 22.50 -1.15
N TYR A 405 10.30 22.74 0.08
CA TYR A 405 9.00 23.33 0.41
C TYR A 405 9.02 24.88 0.47
N SER A 406 10.11 25.55 0.07
CA SER A 406 10.25 27.02 0.22
C SER A 406 9.17 27.83 -0.48
N SER A 407 8.54 27.29 -1.52
CA SER A 407 7.42 27.92 -2.24
C SER A 407 6.03 27.61 -1.67
N LEU A 408 5.93 26.68 -0.73
CA LEU A 408 4.65 26.35 -0.06
C LEU A 408 4.41 27.31 1.09
N HIS A 409 3.28 28.00 1.08
CA HIS A 409 2.84 28.88 2.14
C HIS A 409 1.38 28.60 2.48
N PHE A 410 1.04 28.72 3.75
CA PHE A 410 -0.33 28.68 4.23
C PHE A 410 -0.81 30.10 4.57
N ASP A 411 -1.65 30.66 3.70
CA ASP A 411 -2.10 32.04 3.79
C ASP A 411 -3.39 32.21 4.62
N SER A 412 -3.96 31.10 5.09
CA SER A 412 -5.25 31.02 5.77
C SER A 412 -5.19 30.08 6.98
N ASP A 413 -5.97 30.37 8.01
CA ASP A 413 -6.20 29.46 9.14
C ASP A 413 -7.30 28.40 8.84
N SER A 414 -7.80 28.33 7.60
CA SER A 414 -8.69 27.27 7.14
C SER A 414 -7.93 25.99 6.88
N LEU A 415 -8.33 24.90 7.54
CA LEU A 415 -7.70 23.58 7.34
C LEU A 415 -7.83 23.11 5.88
N VAL A 416 -9.01 23.29 5.27
CA VAL A 416 -9.25 22.90 3.87
C VAL A 416 -8.34 23.70 2.93
N ASP A 417 -8.19 25.01 3.12
CA ASP A 417 -7.32 25.84 2.27
C ASP A 417 -5.85 25.42 2.40
N ALA A 418 -5.40 25.09 3.61
CA ALA A 418 -4.03 24.64 3.84
C ALA A 418 -3.76 23.28 3.18
N VAL A 419 -4.69 22.33 3.30
CA VAL A 419 -4.62 21.03 2.63
C VAL A 419 -4.58 21.20 1.12
N GLU A 420 -5.44 22.05 0.55
CA GLU A 420 -5.44 22.34 -0.88
C GLU A 420 -4.16 23.02 -1.36
N ALA A 421 -3.61 23.95 -0.57
CA ALA A 421 -2.33 24.59 -0.92
C ALA A 421 -1.21 23.56 -1.02
N ALA A 422 -1.11 22.64 -0.04
CA ALA A 422 -0.13 21.56 -0.06
C ALA A 422 -0.39 20.57 -1.20
N THR A 423 -1.65 20.21 -1.44
CA THR A 423 -2.03 19.30 -2.54
C THR A 423 -1.68 19.91 -3.90
N ARG A 424 -2.01 21.18 -4.14
CA ARG A 424 -1.63 21.90 -5.36
C ARG A 424 -0.11 21.97 -5.55
N PHE A 425 0.64 22.19 -4.47
CA PHE A 425 2.10 22.13 -4.51
C PHE A 425 2.60 20.78 -5.02
N HIS A 426 2.10 19.67 -4.48
CA HIS A 426 2.50 18.33 -4.91
C HIS A 426 2.01 17.97 -6.33
N VAL A 427 0.81 18.38 -6.72
CA VAL A 427 0.30 18.17 -8.08
C VAL A 427 1.16 18.95 -9.08
N GLN A 428 1.45 20.21 -8.80
CA GLN A 428 2.30 21.03 -9.66
C GLN A 428 3.71 20.44 -9.80
N ARG A 429 4.32 20.01 -8.68
CA ARG A 429 5.63 19.35 -8.69
C ARG A 429 5.62 18.10 -9.58
N ARG A 430 4.54 17.33 -9.60
CA ARG A 430 4.38 16.18 -10.50
C ARG A 430 4.22 16.60 -11.96
N TRP A 431 3.40 17.62 -12.25
CA TRP A 431 3.23 18.13 -13.62
C TRP A 431 4.55 18.70 -14.18
N ASP A 432 5.37 19.29 -13.32
CA ASP A 432 6.67 19.85 -13.75
C ASP A 432 7.65 18.79 -14.24
N LYS A 433 7.51 17.54 -13.82
CA LYS A 433 8.33 16.40 -14.25
C LYS A 433 7.98 15.88 -15.65
N LEU A 434 6.76 16.10 -16.13
CA LEU A 434 6.30 15.57 -17.43
C LEU A 434 7.25 15.92 -18.55
N GLY A 435 7.59 14.90 -19.38
CA GLY A 435 8.54 15.02 -20.49
C GLY A 435 9.97 15.30 -20.08
N GLY A 436 10.24 15.32 -18.77
CA GLY A 436 11.58 15.51 -18.20
C GLY A 436 12.25 14.19 -17.78
N PRO A 437 13.53 14.26 -17.41
CA PRO A 437 14.27 13.09 -16.96
C PRO A 437 13.77 12.59 -15.59
N VAL A 438 13.84 11.27 -15.39
CA VAL A 438 13.58 10.65 -14.08
C VAL A 438 14.71 11.00 -13.12
N ASP A 439 14.35 11.55 -11.96
CA ASP A 439 15.26 11.77 -10.86
C ASP A 439 15.37 10.51 -9.98
N ARG A 440 16.43 9.74 -10.20
CA ARG A 440 16.67 8.50 -9.45
C ARG A 440 17.07 8.74 -7.98
N SER A 441 17.19 10.01 -7.52
CA SER A 441 17.40 10.30 -6.09
C SER A 441 16.09 10.37 -5.28
N GLU A 442 14.93 10.48 -5.94
CA GLU A 442 13.64 10.57 -5.28
C GLU A 442 13.24 9.26 -4.59
N TRP A 443 12.47 9.41 -3.50
CA TRP A 443 11.90 8.32 -2.75
C TRP A 443 10.36 8.35 -2.83
N HIS A 444 9.73 7.17 -2.87
CA HIS A 444 8.26 7.05 -2.87
C HIS A 444 7.68 6.86 -1.45
N MET A 445 8.54 6.60 -0.48
CA MET A 445 8.17 6.54 0.95
C MET A 445 9.04 7.49 1.75
N THR A 446 8.45 8.11 2.76
CA THR A 446 9.18 8.99 3.68
C THR A 446 10.04 8.18 4.66
N PRO A 447 11.11 8.73 5.23
CA PRO A 447 11.99 8.02 6.16
C PRO A 447 11.30 7.49 7.41
N GLN A 448 10.23 8.15 7.89
CA GLN A 448 9.44 7.72 9.05
C GLN A 448 8.39 6.66 8.72
N THR A 449 8.30 6.20 7.47
CA THR A 449 7.39 5.12 7.06
C THR A 449 7.96 3.76 7.49
N VAL A 450 7.15 2.99 8.23
CA VAL A 450 7.49 1.62 8.64
C VAL A 450 7.11 0.66 7.52
N ASN A 451 7.89 0.63 6.48
CA ASN A 451 7.75 -0.24 5.31
C ASN A 451 9.05 -0.23 4.50
N ALA A 452 9.06 -1.01 3.38
CA ALA A 452 10.11 -1.01 2.38
C ALA A 452 9.47 -1.32 1.02
N TYR A 453 10.13 -1.00 -0.10
CA TYR A 453 9.59 -1.27 -1.43
C TYR A 453 10.69 -1.57 -2.45
N TYR A 454 10.28 -2.21 -3.55
CA TYR A 454 11.03 -2.31 -4.77
C TYR A 454 10.33 -1.54 -5.90
N ASP A 455 11.07 -0.74 -6.66
CA ASP A 455 10.58 -0.06 -7.86
C ASP A 455 11.21 -0.68 -9.11
N PRO A 456 10.43 -1.41 -9.93
CA PRO A 456 10.95 -2.07 -11.11
C PRO A 456 11.41 -1.12 -12.20
N THR A 457 10.82 0.08 -12.31
CA THR A 457 11.18 1.07 -13.33
C THR A 457 12.49 1.79 -13.02
N MET A 458 12.85 1.86 -11.74
CA MET A 458 14.13 2.38 -11.28
C MET A 458 15.16 1.27 -10.95
N ASN A 459 14.72 0.01 -10.91
CA ASN A 459 15.48 -1.13 -10.45
C ASN A 459 16.13 -0.88 -9.09
N GLU A 460 15.33 -0.38 -8.14
CA GLU A 460 15.79 0.02 -6.81
C GLU A 460 15.03 -0.65 -5.68
N ILE A 461 15.75 -0.91 -4.61
CA ILE A 461 15.21 -1.43 -3.35
C ILE A 461 15.40 -0.39 -2.25
N VAL A 462 14.33 -0.04 -1.55
CA VAL A 462 14.31 1.10 -0.64
C VAL A 462 13.88 0.67 0.76
N PHE A 463 14.72 1.01 1.74
CA PHE A 463 14.47 0.75 3.16
C PHE A 463 14.43 2.08 3.93
N PRO A 464 13.24 2.66 4.20
CA PRO A 464 13.09 3.82 5.06
C PRO A 464 13.66 3.62 6.47
N ALA A 465 14.11 4.68 7.11
CA ALA A 465 14.77 4.61 8.40
C ALA A 465 13.92 3.98 9.52
N ALA A 466 12.58 4.17 9.46
CA ALA A 466 11.68 3.69 10.50
C ALA A 466 11.53 2.16 10.54
N ILE A 467 11.69 1.43 9.39
CA ILE A 467 11.70 -0.04 9.39
C ILE A 467 13.04 -0.59 9.91
N LEU A 468 14.12 0.20 9.86
CA LEU A 468 15.46 -0.20 10.26
C LEU A 468 15.67 -0.09 11.78
N GLN A 469 14.77 -0.70 12.53
CA GLN A 469 14.75 -0.76 13.99
C GLN A 469 14.30 -2.15 14.45
N ALA A 470 14.63 -2.50 15.71
CA ALA A 470 14.18 -3.77 16.29
C ALA A 470 12.65 -3.90 16.22
N PRO A 471 12.10 -5.07 15.84
CA PRO A 471 12.80 -6.34 15.65
C PRO A 471 13.25 -6.64 14.21
N PHE A 472 13.02 -5.74 13.24
CA PHE A 472 13.41 -5.98 11.83
C PHE A 472 14.91 -5.80 11.62
N PHE A 473 15.49 -4.80 12.28
CA PHE A 473 16.93 -4.55 12.26
C PHE A 473 17.39 -4.06 13.62
N ASP A 474 18.35 -4.75 14.23
CA ASP A 474 18.98 -4.37 15.49
C ASP A 474 20.50 -4.51 15.32
N PRO A 475 21.28 -3.40 15.37
CA PRO A 475 22.73 -3.44 15.23
C PRO A 475 23.45 -4.27 16.32
N ASP A 476 22.77 -4.51 17.46
CA ASP A 476 23.28 -5.27 18.58
C ASP A 476 22.81 -6.74 18.58
N ALA A 477 21.87 -7.12 17.69
CA ALA A 477 21.39 -8.48 17.55
C ALA A 477 22.38 -9.37 16.79
N ASP A 478 22.21 -10.69 16.90
CA ASP A 478 22.98 -11.64 16.10
C ASP A 478 22.57 -11.62 14.63
N ASP A 479 23.51 -12.04 13.75
CA ASP A 479 23.26 -12.05 12.30
C ASP A 479 22.03 -12.89 11.93
N ALA A 480 21.71 -13.98 12.63
CA ALA A 480 20.54 -14.81 12.33
C ALA A 480 19.24 -14.01 12.41
N SER A 481 19.11 -13.22 13.48
CA SER A 481 17.92 -12.37 13.70
C SER A 481 17.76 -11.30 12.63
N ASN A 482 18.83 -10.58 12.27
CA ASN A 482 18.78 -9.52 11.28
C ASN A 482 18.52 -10.06 9.86
N PHE A 483 19.17 -11.15 9.44
CA PHE A 483 18.94 -11.76 8.13
C PHE A 483 17.52 -12.36 8.04
N GLY A 484 17.04 -12.99 9.13
CA GLY A 484 15.70 -13.60 9.15
C GLY A 484 14.57 -12.59 9.08
N ALA A 485 14.76 -11.37 9.61
CA ALA A 485 13.70 -10.37 9.71
C ALA A 485 13.54 -9.49 8.46
N ILE A 486 14.61 -9.28 7.65
CA ILE A 486 14.62 -8.26 6.59
C ILE A 486 14.64 -8.84 5.16
N GLY A 487 14.61 -10.16 5.00
CA GLY A 487 14.87 -10.84 3.71
C GLY A 487 13.84 -10.61 2.62
N ALA A 488 12.58 -10.32 2.92
CA ALA A 488 11.47 -10.37 1.96
C ALA A 488 11.63 -9.44 0.74
N VAL A 489 11.95 -8.18 0.94
CA VAL A 489 11.84 -7.12 -0.08
C VAL A 489 12.77 -7.34 -1.29
N ILE A 490 13.92 -8.00 -1.12
CA ILE A 490 14.88 -8.21 -2.22
C ILE A 490 14.35 -9.19 -3.28
N GLY A 491 13.35 -10.01 -2.94
CA GLY A 491 12.73 -10.97 -3.86
C GLY A 491 11.94 -10.33 -5.00
N HIS A 492 11.42 -9.11 -4.79
CA HIS A 492 10.54 -8.44 -5.75
C HIS A 492 11.20 -8.03 -7.07
N GLY A 493 12.52 -7.96 -7.12
CA GLY A 493 13.23 -7.70 -8.37
C GLY A 493 12.99 -8.75 -9.47
N PHE A 494 12.60 -9.95 -9.07
CA PHE A 494 12.42 -11.10 -9.95
C PHE A 494 11.09 -11.84 -9.69
N ASP A 495 10.11 -11.20 -9.07
CA ASP A 495 8.76 -11.75 -8.92
C ASP A 495 7.99 -11.74 -10.27
N ASP A 496 6.68 -12.01 -10.25
CA ASP A 496 5.84 -12.08 -11.43
C ASP A 496 5.76 -10.74 -12.20
N GLN A 497 5.94 -9.62 -11.52
CA GLN A 497 5.93 -8.26 -12.08
C GLN A 497 7.34 -7.73 -12.31
N GLY A 498 8.20 -7.74 -11.30
CA GLY A 498 9.58 -7.27 -11.41
C GLY A 498 10.37 -7.99 -12.51
N SER A 499 10.09 -9.27 -12.75
CA SER A 499 10.68 -10.06 -13.83
C SER A 499 10.28 -9.61 -15.25
N ARG A 500 9.30 -8.70 -15.40
CA ARG A 500 8.89 -8.12 -16.68
C ARG A 500 9.75 -6.91 -17.09
N PHE A 501 10.54 -6.37 -16.16
CA PHE A 501 11.38 -5.20 -16.39
C PHE A 501 12.85 -5.62 -16.53
N ASP A 502 13.54 -5.01 -17.50
CA ASP A 502 14.96 -5.25 -17.76
C ASP A 502 15.89 -4.60 -16.73
N ALA A 503 17.21 -4.65 -16.97
CA ALA A 503 18.24 -4.07 -16.12
C ALA A 503 18.20 -2.53 -16.06
N GLU A 504 17.66 -1.91 -17.07
CA GLU A 504 17.50 -0.46 -17.20
C GLU A 504 16.18 0.04 -16.62
N GLY A 505 15.23 -0.88 -16.30
CA GLY A 505 13.91 -0.59 -15.77
C GLY A 505 12.84 -0.40 -16.85
N ASN A 506 13.07 -0.87 -18.07
CA ASN A 506 12.09 -0.86 -19.14
C ASN A 506 11.25 -2.14 -19.11
N LEU A 507 9.96 -2.02 -19.47
CA LEU A 507 9.06 -3.15 -19.64
C LEU A 507 9.42 -3.90 -20.94
N GLU A 508 10.28 -4.87 -20.84
CA GLU A 508 10.79 -5.66 -21.97
C GLU A 508 10.86 -7.15 -21.62
N ASN A 509 10.51 -7.99 -22.59
CA ASN A 509 10.71 -9.44 -22.44
C ASN A 509 12.18 -9.80 -22.68
N TRP A 510 12.92 -10.01 -21.60
CA TRP A 510 14.31 -10.43 -21.62
C TRP A 510 14.52 -11.95 -21.36
N TRP A 511 13.41 -12.68 -21.23
CA TRP A 511 13.40 -14.12 -21.02
C TRP A 511 13.38 -14.87 -22.36
N THR A 512 13.95 -16.07 -22.40
CA THR A 512 13.56 -17.03 -23.42
C THR A 512 12.18 -17.58 -23.12
N ASP A 513 11.42 -17.96 -24.17
CA ASP A 513 10.07 -18.52 -23.99
C ASP A 513 10.09 -19.76 -23.08
N GLU A 514 11.11 -20.63 -23.25
CA GLU A 514 11.27 -21.85 -22.46
C GLU A 514 11.54 -21.57 -20.97
N ASP A 515 12.35 -20.58 -20.65
CA ASP A 515 12.63 -20.21 -19.26
C ASP A 515 11.43 -19.52 -18.62
N ARG A 516 10.67 -18.75 -19.41
CA ARG A 516 9.42 -18.13 -18.95
C ARG A 516 8.38 -19.18 -18.59
N GLU A 517 8.18 -20.20 -19.44
CA GLU A 517 7.30 -21.34 -19.15
C GLU A 517 7.73 -22.07 -17.87
N ARG A 518 9.02 -22.31 -17.69
CA ARG A 518 9.55 -22.95 -16.47
C ARG A 518 9.33 -22.12 -15.20
N PHE A 519 9.41 -20.82 -15.32
CA PHE A 519 9.09 -19.91 -14.21
C PHE A 519 7.59 -19.97 -13.88
N GLU A 520 6.73 -19.89 -14.89
CA GLU A 520 5.27 -19.94 -14.74
C GLU A 520 4.78 -21.28 -14.17
N GLU A 521 5.42 -22.42 -14.52
CA GLU A 521 5.13 -23.71 -13.88
C GLU A 521 5.44 -23.72 -12.38
N ARG A 522 6.51 -23.03 -11.95
CA ARG A 522 6.89 -22.95 -10.53
C ARG A 522 5.94 -22.03 -9.77
N THR A 523 5.69 -20.86 -10.33
CA THR A 523 4.80 -19.87 -9.70
C THR A 523 3.36 -20.38 -9.64
N LYS A 524 2.91 -21.15 -10.63
CA LYS A 524 1.62 -21.81 -10.58
C LYS A 524 1.47 -22.77 -9.39
N ARG A 525 2.52 -23.53 -9.06
CA ARG A 525 2.48 -24.40 -7.87
C ARG A 525 2.33 -23.57 -6.60
N LEU A 526 2.95 -22.40 -6.53
CA LEU A 526 2.80 -21.49 -5.41
C LEU A 526 1.36 -20.94 -5.34
N VAL A 527 0.77 -20.55 -6.48
CA VAL A 527 -0.66 -20.16 -6.55
C VAL A 527 -1.54 -21.29 -6.02
N ASP A 528 -1.36 -22.52 -6.51
CA ASP A 528 -2.18 -23.69 -6.10
C ASP A 528 -2.04 -24.00 -4.59
N GLN A 529 -0.86 -23.76 -3.99
CA GLN A 529 -0.65 -23.89 -2.55
C GLN A 529 -1.48 -22.86 -1.76
N TYR A 530 -1.48 -21.59 -2.21
CA TYR A 530 -2.18 -20.51 -1.50
C TYR A 530 -3.69 -20.54 -1.71
N ASP A 531 -4.18 -20.93 -2.88
CA ASP A 531 -5.62 -21.08 -3.17
C ASP A 531 -6.30 -22.13 -2.25
N ALA A 532 -5.53 -23.08 -1.72
CA ALA A 532 -6.04 -24.08 -0.78
C ALA A 532 -6.18 -23.53 0.66
N LEU A 533 -5.67 -22.34 0.97
CA LEU A 533 -5.59 -21.83 2.34
C LEU A 533 -6.81 -20.99 2.70
N THR A 534 -7.34 -21.25 3.89
CA THR A 534 -8.42 -20.46 4.51
C THR A 534 -7.89 -19.79 5.77
N PRO A 535 -7.91 -18.44 5.86
CA PRO A 535 -7.46 -17.74 7.06
C PRO A 535 -8.21 -18.22 8.29
N ARG A 536 -7.50 -18.47 9.39
CA ARG A 536 -8.09 -18.99 10.62
C ARG A 536 -9.14 -18.04 11.20
N ASP A 537 -8.90 -16.74 11.09
CA ASP A 537 -9.81 -15.70 11.58
C ASP A 537 -11.11 -15.62 10.76
N LEU A 538 -11.14 -16.23 9.57
CA LEU A 538 -12.29 -16.31 8.67
C LEU A 538 -12.90 -17.72 8.57
N GLN A 539 -12.44 -18.67 9.38
CA GLN A 539 -13.08 -19.99 9.44
C GLN A 539 -14.54 -19.88 9.85
N GLY A 540 -15.39 -20.68 9.19
CA GLY A 540 -16.83 -20.73 9.43
C GLY A 540 -17.65 -19.71 8.64
N GLU A 541 -17.04 -18.97 7.72
CA GLU A 541 -17.77 -18.20 6.71
C GLU A 541 -18.45 -19.14 5.70
N GLU A 542 -19.64 -18.75 5.22
CA GLU A 542 -20.40 -19.48 4.23
C GLU A 542 -20.76 -18.53 3.06
N PRO A 543 -20.24 -18.72 1.84
CA PRO A 543 -19.26 -19.77 1.46
C PRO A 543 -17.90 -19.59 2.12
N PRO A 544 -17.07 -20.66 2.19
CA PRO A 544 -15.70 -20.56 2.70
C PRO A 544 -14.89 -19.54 1.92
N LEU A 545 -14.11 -18.70 2.64
CA LEU A 545 -13.23 -17.71 2.06
C LEU A 545 -11.80 -18.27 1.98
N HIS A 546 -11.21 -18.23 0.80
CA HIS A 546 -9.85 -18.69 0.55
C HIS A 546 -8.95 -17.52 0.14
N VAL A 547 -7.65 -17.69 0.31
CA VAL A 547 -6.65 -16.79 -0.26
C VAL A 547 -6.76 -16.84 -1.77
N ASN A 548 -6.63 -15.71 -2.43
CA ASN A 548 -6.50 -15.65 -3.89
C ASN A 548 -5.00 -15.72 -4.23
N GLY A 549 -4.52 -16.93 -4.53
CA GLY A 549 -3.10 -17.16 -4.81
C GLY A 549 -2.59 -16.40 -6.03
N ALA A 550 -3.45 -16.12 -7.00
CA ALA A 550 -3.09 -15.30 -8.17
C ALA A 550 -2.93 -13.81 -7.80
N LEU A 551 -3.79 -13.28 -6.93
CA LEU A 551 -3.67 -11.91 -6.44
C LEU A 551 -2.40 -11.72 -5.61
N THR A 552 -2.07 -12.72 -4.77
CA THR A 552 -0.97 -12.64 -3.81
C THR A 552 0.36 -13.19 -4.34
N LEU A 553 0.43 -13.58 -5.62
CA LEU A 553 1.58 -14.29 -6.18
C LEU A 553 2.89 -13.51 -6.05
N GLY A 554 2.91 -12.23 -6.39
CA GLY A 554 4.13 -11.41 -6.33
C GLY A 554 4.72 -11.35 -4.94
N GLU A 555 3.87 -11.09 -3.94
CA GLU A 555 4.26 -11.04 -2.53
C GLU A 555 4.76 -12.42 -2.03
N ASN A 556 4.08 -13.50 -2.44
CA ASN A 556 4.48 -14.85 -2.05
C ASN A 556 5.83 -15.26 -2.69
N ILE A 557 6.10 -14.83 -3.93
CA ILE A 557 7.42 -14.99 -4.56
C ILE A 557 8.46 -14.16 -3.82
N GLY A 558 8.15 -12.88 -3.54
CA GLY A 558 9.02 -11.97 -2.80
C GLY A 558 9.45 -12.54 -1.46
N ASP A 559 8.49 -13.05 -0.68
CA ASP A 559 8.74 -13.67 0.62
C ASP A 559 9.61 -14.94 0.50
N LEU A 560 9.24 -15.88 -0.40
CA LEU A 560 9.94 -17.16 -0.52
C LEU A 560 11.36 -16.96 -1.06
N ALA A 561 11.51 -16.19 -2.12
CA ALA A 561 12.80 -15.88 -2.72
C ALA A 561 13.66 -15.08 -1.73
N GLY A 562 13.09 -14.03 -1.12
CA GLY A 562 13.79 -13.18 -0.18
C GLY A 562 14.30 -13.92 1.04
N LEU A 563 13.46 -14.77 1.66
CA LEU A 563 13.88 -15.58 2.82
C LEU A 563 14.92 -16.63 2.46
N SER A 564 14.81 -17.24 1.24
CA SER A 564 15.79 -18.20 0.74
C SER A 564 17.15 -17.56 0.51
N ILE A 565 17.19 -16.38 -0.09
CA ILE A 565 18.42 -15.60 -0.32
C ILE A 565 19.01 -15.12 1.02
N ALA A 566 18.16 -14.67 1.96
CA ALA A 566 18.61 -14.27 3.29
C ALA A 566 19.25 -15.43 4.05
N TRP A 567 18.71 -16.65 3.93
CA TRP A 567 19.34 -17.83 4.50
C TRP A 567 20.71 -18.11 3.88
N GLN A 568 20.85 -18.06 2.54
CA GLN A 568 22.12 -18.26 1.86
C GLN A 568 23.16 -17.20 2.27
N ALA A 569 22.76 -15.92 2.36
CA ALA A 569 23.60 -14.82 2.83
C ALA A 569 24.06 -15.06 4.27
N TYR A 570 23.16 -15.49 5.14
CA TYR A 570 23.50 -15.83 6.52
C TYR A 570 24.50 -17.00 6.61
N VAL A 571 24.30 -18.08 5.83
CA VAL A 571 25.24 -19.21 5.77
C VAL A 571 26.61 -18.75 5.27
N ALA A 572 26.67 -17.91 4.24
CA ALA A 572 27.92 -17.32 3.75
C ALA A 572 28.61 -16.46 4.84
N ARG A 573 27.83 -15.71 5.61
CA ARG A 573 28.32 -14.90 6.74
C ARG A 573 28.90 -15.78 7.86
N LEU A 574 28.27 -16.90 8.15
CA LEU A 574 28.81 -17.89 9.10
C LEU A 574 30.13 -18.50 8.58
N ALA A 575 30.20 -18.85 7.29
CA ALA A 575 31.39 -19.42 6.67
C ALA A 575 32.60 -18.48 6.75
N GLN A 576 32.40 -17.16 6.59
CA GLN A 576 33.44 -16.14 6.81
C GLN A 576 33.99 -16.16 8.24
N LYS A 577 33.18 -16.57 9.22
CA LYS A 577 33.57 -16.75 10.62
C LYS A 577 34.12 -18.17 10.93
N GLY A 578 34.22 -19.03 9.91
CA GLY A 578 34.64 -20.44 10.06
C GLY A 578 33.58 -21.33 10.73
N LEU A 579 32.30 -20.94 10.64
CA LEU A 579 31.15 -21.61 11.24
C LEU A 579 30.21 -22.17 10.16
N THR A 580 29.36 -23.09 10.56
CA THR A 580 28.19 -23.56 9.80
C THR A 580 26.95 -23.37 10.67
N PRO A 581 25.72 -23.44 10.13
CA PRO A 581 24.50 -23.38 10.93
C PRO A 581 24.48 -24.38 12.11
N GLN A 582 25.05 -25.57 11.91
CA GLN A 582 25.14 -26.64 12.93
C GLN A 582 26.25 -26.42 13.96
N SER A 583 27.33 -25.70 13.60
CA SER A 583 28.45 -25.41 14.53
C SER A 583 28.38 -24.04 15.17
N ALA A 584 27.48 -23.17 14.72
CA ALA A 584 27.26 -21.87 15.33
C ALA A 584 26.72 -22.02 16.76
N PRO A 585 27.09 -21.14 17.70
CA PRO A 585 26.65 -21.23 19.07
C PRO A 585 25.14 -21.20 19.22
N GLU A 586 24.60 -22.03 20.10
CA GLU A 586 23.22 -21.86 20.57
C GLU A 586 23.12 -20.61 21.47
N ILE A 587 22.05 -19.84 21.29
CA ILE A 587 21.72 -18.70 22.13
C ILE A 587 20.30 -18.91 22.65
N ASP A 588 20.10 -18.79 23.96
CA ASP A 588 18.82 -18.99 24.65
C ASP A 588 18.15 -20.35 24.30
N GLY A 589 18.96 -21.40 24.10
CA GLY A 589 18.49 -22.74 23.80
C GLY A 589 18.02 -22.93 22.35
N GLN A 590 18.27 -21.98 21.46
CA GLN A 590 17.95 -22.05 20.04
C GLN A 590 19.22 -22.18 19.18
N SER A 591 19.17 -23.09 18.21
CA SER A 591 20.20 -23.17 17.17
C SER A 591 20.21 -21.91 16.30
N ALA A 592 21.25 -21.72 15.51
CA ALA A 592 21.35 -20.59 14.58
C ALA A 592 20.20 -20.57 13.56
N ALA A 593 19.82 -21.73 13.03
CA ALA A 593 18.69 -21.86 12.12
C ALA A 593 17.35 -21.54 12.81
N GLN A 594 17.15 -22.02 14.02
CA GLN A 594 15.92 -21.74 14.77
C GLN A 594 15.76 -20.25 15.07
N ARG A 595 16.84 -19.54 15.41
CA ARG A 595 16.78 -18.07 15.61
C ARG A 595 16.42 -17.33 14.34
N PHE A 596 17.00 -17.74 13.19
CA PHE A 596 16.69 -17.16 11.88
C PHE A 596 15.20 -17.27 11.55
N PHE A 597 14.61 -18.46 11.62
CA PHE A 597 13.18 -18.64 11.35
C PHE A 597 12.28 -18.03 12.40
N THR A 598 12.69 -18.03 13.68
CA THR A 598 11.94 -17.34 14.75
C THR A 598 11.86 -15.84 14.51
N ALA A 599 12.94 -15.22 14.02
CA ALA A 599 12.94 -13.78 13.68
C ALA A 599 11.95 -13.49 12.53
N TRP A 600 11.94 -14.33 11.49
CA TRP A 600 10.95 -14.25 10.41
C TRP A 600 9.52 -14.33 10.95
N ALA A 601 9.18 -15.35 11.72
CA ALA A 601 7.84 -15.51 12.27
C ALA A 601 7.40 -14.35 13.19
N ARG A 602 8.33 -13.79 13.97
CA ARG A 602 8.06 -12.62 14.83
C ARG A 602 7.80 -11.35 14.02
N GLY A 603 8.47 -11.18 12.87
CA GLY A 603 8.21 -10.07 11.95
C GLY A 603 6.74 -10.01 11.51
N TRP A 604 6.13 -11.15 11.24
CA TRP A 604 4.75 -11.27 10.78
C TRP A 604 3.71 -11.31 11.90
N ARG A 605 4.08 -11.25 13.17
CA ARG A 605 3.17 -11.27 14.31
C ARG A 605 2.11 -10.19 14.19
N THR A 606 0.83 -10.61 14.02
CA THR A 606 -0.29 -9.70 13.72
C THR A 606 -1.60 -10.26 14.24
N ALA A 607 -2.41 -9.41 14.87
CA ALA A 607 -3.81 -9.63 15.20
C ALA A 607 -4.68 -8.70 14.37
N ILE A 608 -5.77 -9.19 13.80
CA ILE A 608 -6.61 -8.48 12.83
C ILE A 608 -8.09 -8.65 13.16
N ARG A 609 -8.91 -7.61 12.91
CA ARG A 609 -10.37 -7.70 13.01
C ARG A 609 -10.95 -8.39 11.79
N ARG A 610 -12.05 -9.11 12.02
CA ARG A 610 -12.67 -9.97 11.00
C ARG A 610 -13.09 -9.21 9.75
N GLU A 611 -13.69 -8.05 9.91
CA GLU A 611 -14.14 -7.18 8.82
C GLU A 611 -12.96 -6.75 7.95
N TYR A 612 -11.87 -6.34 8.59
CA TYR A 612 -10.67 -5.92 7.89
C TYR A 612 -9.94 -7.09 7.21
N ALA A 613 -9.94 -8.27 7.83
CA ALA A 613 -9.39 -9.48 7.22
C ALA A 613 -10.15 -9.85 5.93
N LYS A 614 -11.50 -9.71 5.91
CA LYS A 614 -12.32 -9.90 4.71
C LYS A 614 -11.99 -8.87 3.63
N GLN A 615 -11.86 -7.60 4.01
CA GLN A 615 -11.49 -6.53 3.10
C GLN A 615 -10.13 -6.82 2.44
N LEU A 616 -9.11 -7.09 3.23
CA LEU A 616 -7.77 -7.38 2.72
C LEU A 616 -7.76 -8.61 1.81
N LEU A 617 -8.50 -9.68 2.18
CA LEU A 617 -8.55 -10.89 1.37
C LEU A 617 -9.06 -10.64 -0.06
N SER A 618 -9.87 -9.58 -0.26
CA SER A 618 -10.45 -9.22 -1.55
C SER A 618 -9.55 -8.31 -2.39
N ILE A 619 -8.74 -7.44 -1.75
CA ILE A 619 -8.06 -6.33 -2.46
C ILE A 619 -6.55 -6.28 -2.24
N ASP A 620 -6.02 -6.91 -1.17
CA ASP A 620 -4.61 -6.79 -0.80
C ASP A 620 -3.79 -7.85 -1.54
N PRO A 621 -2.70 -7.45 -2.23
CA PRO A 621 -1.77 -8.39 -2.83
C PRO A 621 -0.97 -9.20 -1.81
N HIS A 622 -0.99 -8.84 -0.52
CA HIS A 622 -0.32 -9.58 0.52
C HIS A 622 -1.18 -10.71 1.08
N SER A 623 -0.61 -11.89 1.21
CA SER A 623 -1.24 -13.00 1.91
C SER A 623 -1.39 -12.70 3.41
N PRO A 624 -2.39 -13.29 4.11
CA PRO A 624 -2.51 -13.20 5.57
C PRO A 624 -1.21 -13.58 6.28
N ALA A 625 -0.88 -12.85 7.36
CA ALA A 625 0.40 -12.97 8.07
C ALA A 625 0.78 -14.40 8.48
N GLU A 626 -0.21 -15.22 8.86
CA GLU A 626 0.02 -16.64 9.19
C GLU A 626 0.57 -17.43 7.99
N PHE A 627 0.18 -17.11 6.77
CA PHE A 627 0.62 -17.79 5.55
C PHE A 627 1.91 -17.20 5.00
N ARG A 628 2.17 -15.89 5.19
CA ARG A 628 3.50 -15.31 4.95
C ARG A 628 4.58 -15.95 5.84
N CYS A 629 4.19 -16.53 6.97
CA CYS A 629 5.06 -17.33 7.81
C CYS A 629 5.02 -18.83 7.42
N ASN A 630 3.90 -19.49 7.66
CA ASN A 630 3.79 -20.96 7.59
C ASN A 630 4.03 -21.52 6.20
N GLN A 631 3.41 -20.95 5.15
CA GLN A 631 3.51 -21.46 3.79
C GLN A 631 4.90 -21.22 3.20
N ILE A 632 5.56 -20.13 3.58
CA ILE A 632 6.93 -19.85 3.14
C ILE A 632 7.91 -20.87 3.76
N VAL A 633 7.90 -21.04 5.09
CA VAL A 633 8.84 -21.94 5.74
C VAL A 633 8.62 -23.40 5.37
N ALA A 634 7.38 -23.81 5.04
CA ALA A 634 7.06 -25.17 4.57
C ALA A 634 7.75 -25.52 3.24
N ASN A 635 8.08 -24.54 2.40
CA ASN A 635 8.83 -24.70 1.16
C ASN A 635 10.37 -24.70 1.37
N MET A 636 10.88 -24.53 2.61
CA MET A 636 12.30 -24.38 2.89
C MET A 636 12.92 -25.62 3.53
N ASP A 637 13.87 -26.28 2.83
CA ASP A 637 14.63 -27.41 3.37
C ASP A 637 15.32 -27.10 4.71
N PRO A 638 15.99 -25.94 4.89
CA PRO A 638 16.63 -25.60 6.16
C PRO A 638 15.66 -25.49 7.35
N PHE A 639 14.41 -25.12 7.09
CA PHE A 639 13.37 -25.12 8.12
C PHE A 639 12.98 -26.54 8.51
N ALA A 640 12.73 -27.40 7.52
CA ALA A 640 12.40 -28.80 7.76
C ALA A 640 13.50 -29.52 8.57
N GLU A 641 14.78 -29.23 8.27
CA GLU A 641 15.92 -29.76 9.01
C GLU A 641 15.99 -29.17 10.45
N ALA A 642 15.77 -27.86 10.64
CA ALA A 642 15.90 -27.19 11.92
C ALA A 642 14.84 -27.61 12.96
N TYR A 643 13.68 -28.05 12.47
CA TYR A 643 12.53 -28.42 13.30
C TYR A 643 12.08 -29.88 13.13
N ASP A 644 12.87 -30.71 12.44
CA ASP A 644 12.58 -32.15 12.22
C ASP A 644 11.19 -32.38 11.60
N VAL A 645 10.79 -31.55 10.61
CA VAL A 645 9.51 -31.68 9.91
C VAL A 645 9.49 -32.95 9.06
N ALA A 646 8.47 -33.78 9.24
CA ALA A 646 8.40 -35.12 8.65
C ALA A 646 7.02 -35.42 8.05
N PRO A 647 6.90 -36.46 7.20
CA PRO A 647 5.60 -36.85 6.63
C PRO A 647 4.54 -37.09 7.71
N GLY A 648 3.42 -36.36 7.59
CA GLY A 648 2.29 -36.38 8.54
C GLY A 648 2.21 -35.15 9.43
N ASP A 649 3.21 -34.27 9.43
CA ASP A 649 3.13 -32.94 10.03
C ASP A 649 2.39 -31.97 9.07
N ASP A 650 1.68 -30.97 9.59
CA ASP A 650 0.87 -30.05 8.76
C ASP A 650 1.70 -29.17 7.83
N LEU A 651 2.94 -28.82 8.23
CA LEU A 651 3.87 -28.05 7.40
C LEU A 651 4.77 -28.95 6.50
N TRP A 652 4.48 -30.26 6.44
CA TRP A 652 5.23 -31.16 5.55
C TRP A 652 4.79 -30.98 4.10
N ILE A 653 5.72 -30.54 3.26
CA ILE A 653 5.65 -30.63 1.79
C ILE A 653 6.75 -31.58 1.34
N ALA A 654 6.41 -32.55 0.49
CA ALA A 654 7.41 -33.46 -0.05
C ALA A 654 8.50 -32.66 -0.81
N PRO A 655 9.80 -33.01 -0.70
CA PRO A 655 10.86 -32.19 -1.28
C PRO A 655 10.70 -31.89 -2.77
N GLU A 656 10.14 -32.83 -3.55
CA GLU A 656 9.84 -32.66 -4.98
C GLU A 656 8.63 -31.73 -5.27
N GLU A 657 7.81 -31.45 -4.26
CA GLU A 657 6.63 -30.59 -4.34
C GLU A 657 6.93 -29.17 -3.81
N ARG A 658 8.05 -28.99 -3.11
CA ARG A 658 8.48 -27.67 -2.63
C ARG A 658 8.77 -26.74 -3.79
N VAL A 659 8.36 -25.49 -3.63
CA VAL A 659 8.63 -24.47 -4.64
C VAL A 659 9.97 -23.83 -4.36
N HIS A 660 10.87 -23.92 -5.33
CA HIS A 660 12.15 -23.22 -5.33
C HIS A 660 12.16 -22.27 -6.52
N ILE A 661 12.22 -20.96 -6.26
CA ILE A 661 12.24 -19.96 -7.33
C ILE A 661 13.67 -19.73 -7.80
N TRP A 662 14.60 -19.45 -6.87
CA TRP A 662 16.01 -19.16 -7.18
C TRP A 662 16.97 -20.04 -6.38
#